data_8852777143a42d84ce72d603579e70ad
#
_entry.id   8852777143a42d84ce72d603579e70ad
#
_cell.length_a   1.000
_cell.length_b   1.000
_cell.length_c   1.000
_cell.angle_alpha   90.00
_cell.angle_beta   90.00
_cell.angle_gamma   90.00
#
_symmetry.space_group_name_H-M   'P 1'
#
loop_
_entity.id
_entity.type
_entity.pdbx_description
1 polymer ?
#
loop_
_entity_poly.entity_id
_entity_poly.type
_entity_poly.pdbx_seq_one_letter_code
_entity_poly.pdbx_strand_id
1 'polypeptide(L)'
;MSAKWDIHRVRNIGISAHIDSGKTTLSERILFYGGKIHAIHEVKGKDGVGATMDFMDLEREKGITIQSACTQVQWKEHVINLIDTPGHVDFTIEVERSLRVLDGAILVLCGVAGVQSQSITVDRQMKRYGVPRLAFVNKLDRQGANPFRVKDALVDKLKLNAVMYQIPIGLEDQHRGVVDLVQMKAFVNEGEYGENIVEIPIPEDLKAQAEEYRRILIEKLADVDEHIGEKFLMEEEITIDEIRAATRKAVIGLKLVPVFCGSAFKNKGVQHVLDAVVYYLPTPAEKKEHALDLKNNEAKFDLFPDDKKPLVALAFKLQDTPFGQLTFMRVYQGRLNKGDFIYNTTTKKSVKVPRVVRMHADKMEDLEGASAGDIVAMFGIDCASGDTFTHEGYEVAMQSMHVPDPVISLAVSPKDKSSQNNFSKALQKFRKEDPTFRVYRDEESGETIIQGMGELHLEIYIERMKREFKCDVVVGQPQVAYRETITQEADYDYQHKKQTGGAGQYAKVIGKILPMEPREDGVTFLFENKVVGGRIPKEFIPAVEEGFREQCAKGPLIGFPIVNVKVELTDGAYHDVDSSYMAFKICAMAAMREVYPKAKPAVLEPIMKLETTVPEEYQGAAVGQINQRRGVVVNTTGIEGNAVIEAHVPLSEMFGYATDLRSATKGKGEFSMEFSHYAQVPRNIQDELVKKYQAKKAAENK
;
A
#
# COMPACT_ATOMS: atom_id res chain seq x y z
N MET A 1 34.54 -5.95 11.23
CA MET A 1 33.86 -7.04 10.48
C MET A 1 32.50 -7.20 11.11
N SER A 2 31.41 -6.75 10.49
CA SER A 2 30.07 -7.06 10.98
C SER A 2 29.89 -8.58 10.86
N ALA A 3 29.53 -9.22 11.97
CA ALA A 3 29.29 -10.66 11.97
C ALA A 3 28.18 -10.95 10.94
N LYS A 4 28.49 -11.80 9.96
CA LYS A 4 27.48 -12.32 9.01
C LYS A 4 26.49 -13.12 9.83
N TRP A 5 25.23 -12.67 9.84
CA TRP A 5 24.16 -13.41 10.50
C TRP A 5 23.78 -14.65 9.68
N ASP A 6 23.49 -15.74 10.37
CA ASP A 6 22.87 -16.90 9.76
C ASP A 6 21.47 -16.50 9.27
N ILE A 7 21.19 -16.70 7.97
CA ILE A 7 19.92 -16.35 7.34
C ILE A 7 18.71 -16.98 8.07
N HIS A 8 18.88 -18.13 8.70
CA HIS A 8 17.84 -18.79 9.50
C HIS A 8 17.52 -18.04 10.80
N ARG A 9 18.39 -17.13 11.24
CA ARG A 9 18.19 -16.27 12.43
C ARG A 9 17.74 -14.87 12.07
N VAL A 10 17.50 -14.57 10.79
CA VAL A 10 17.01 -13.26 10.33
C VAL A 10 15.49 -13.28 10.21
N ARG A 11 14.83 -12.17 10.61
CA ARG A 11 13.42 -11.91 10.39
C ARG A 11 13.26 -10.51 9.80
N ASN A 12 12.65 -10.39 8.64
CA ASN A 12 12.30 -9.11 8.02
C ASN A 12 10.80 -8.89 8.19
N ILE A 13 10.43 -8.05 9.13
CA ILE A 13 9.03 -7.87 9.52
C ILE A 13 8.58 -6.42 9.42
N GLY A 14 7.31 -6.25 9.15
CA GLY A 14 6.63 -4.96 9.24
C GLY A 14 5.60 -4.91 10.34
N ILE A 15 5.36 -3.71 10.86
CA ILE A 15 4.24 -3.45 11.75
C ILE A 15 3.23 -2.61 10.99
N SER A 16 2.01 -3.12 10.89
CA SER A 16 0.90 -2.45 10.21
C SER A 16 -0.30 -2.37 11.11
N ALA A 17 -1.01 -1.26 11.07
CA ALA A 17 -2.13 -0.98 11.96
C ALA A 17 -3.06 0.07 11.36
N HIS A 18 -4.30 0.11 11.84
CA HIS A 18 -5.12 1.30 11.71
C HIS A 18 -4.55 2.47 12.53
N ILE A 19 -4.86 3.70 12.13
CA ILE A 19 -4.50 4.92 12.87
C ILE A 19 -4.89 4.74 14.34
N ASP A 20 -4.05 5.22 15.24
CA ASP A 20 -4.24 5.13 16.70
C ASP A 20 -4.38 3.73 17.31
N SER A 21 -4.12 2.63 16.59
CA SER A 21 -4.10 1.29 17.22
C SER A 21 -2.86 1.04 18.08
N GLY A 22 -1.93 2.00 18.16
CA GLY A 22 -0.72 1.94 18.98
C GLY A 22 0.48 1.30 18.31
N LYS A 23 0.56 1.40 16.97
CA LYS A 23 1.68 0.93 16.15
C LYS A 23 3.01 1.52 16.62
N THR A 24 3.15 2.84 16.59
CA THR A 24 4.38 3.54 16.98
C THR A 24 4.78 3.25 18.43
N THR A 25 3.79 3.13 19.34
CA THR A 25 4.05 2.71 20.71
C THR A 25 4.63 1.29 20.79
N LEU A 26 4.11 0.35 19.99
CA LEU A 26 4.65 -1.00 19.91
C LEU A 26 6.07 -1.00 19.34
N SER A 27 6.32 -0.25 18.27
CA SER A 27 7.65 -0.10 17.67
C SER A 27 8.68 0.40 18.68
N GLU A 28 8.36 1.44 19.46
CA GLU A 28 9.24 1.98 20.52
C GLU A 28 9.55 0.92 21.59
N ARG A 29 8.57 0.10 21.99
CA ARG A 29 8.80 -0.99 22.96
C ARG A 29 9.68 -2.09 22.40
N ILE A 30 9.51 -2.44 21.12
CA ILE A 30 10.39 -3.39 20.41
C ILE A 30 11.82 -2.87 20.38
N LEU A 31 12.03 -1.58 20.09
CA LEU A 31 13.35 -0.96 20.12
C LEU A 31 13.98 -1.00 21.50
N PHE A 32 13.21 -0.72 22.53
CA PHE A 32 13.67 -0.74 23.91
C PHE A 32 14.09 -2.16 24.35
N TYR A 33 13.23 -3.16 24.19
CA TYR A 33 13.56 -4.55 24.55
C TYR A 33 14.65 -5.15 23.67
N GLY A 34 14.78 -4.70 22.43
CA GLY A 34 15.88 -5.06 21.52
C GLY A 34 17.17 -4.31 21.77
N GLY A 35 17.25 -3.49 22.84
CA GLY A 35 18.46 -2.78 23.28
C GLY A 35 18.94 -1.67 22.35
N LYS A 36 18.08 -1.13 21.48
CA LYS A 36 18.42 -0.03 20.55
C LYS A 36 18.22 1.36 21.14
N ILE A 37 17.29 1.51 22.06
CA ILE A 37 17.05 2.73 22.82
C ILE A 37 17.13 2.41 24.33
N HIS A 38 17.60 3.38 25.11
CA HIS A 38 17.78 3.22 26.56
C HIS A 38 16.63 3.80 27.38
N ALA A 39 15.76 4.58 26.76
CA ALA A 39 14.56 5.15 27.35
C ALA A 39 13.39 5.03 26.39
N ILE A 40 12.20 4.87 26.94
CA ILE A 40 10.96 4.82 26.18
C ILE A 40 10.42 6.24 26.04
N HIS A 41 10.21 6.70 24.80
CA HIS A 41 9.68 8.02 24.50
C HIS A 41 8.17 7.98 24.22
N GLU A 42 7.47 9.08 24.57
CA GLU A 42 6.05 9.20 24.27
C GLU A 42 5.85 9.67 22.82
N VAL A 43 4.96 8.98 22.09
CA VAL A 43 4.63 9.24 20.68
C VAL A 43 4.20 10.69 20.42
N LYS A 44 3.49 11.31 21.38
CA LYS A 44 3.00 12.69 21.28
C LYS A 44 4.01 13.74 21.71
N GLY A 45 5.27 13.38 21.92
CA GLY A 45 6.34 14.32 22.24
C GLY A 45 6.15 15.14 23.51
N LYS A 46 5.35 14.68 24.47
CA LYS A 46 5.17 15.36 25.77
C LYS A 46 6.47 15.44 26.57
N ASP A 47 7.40 14.53 26.29
CA ASP A 47 8.76 14.49 26.81
C ASP A 47 9.73 15.39 26.02
N GLY A 48 9.28 16.06 24.95
CA GLY A 48 10.07 16.92 24.07
C GLY A 48 10.95 16.17 23.05
N VAL A 49 10.96 14.83 23.03
CA VAL A 49 11.82 14.01 22.17
C VAL A 49 11.03 13.38 21.02
N GLY A 50 9.86 12.84 21.29
CA GLY A 50 9.03 12.11 20.32
C GLY A 50 9.53 10.70 20.04
N ALA A 51 8.77 9.95 19.23
CA ALA A 51 9.10 8.56 18.88
C ALA A 51 10.34 8.48 17.97
N THR A 52 11.19 7.48 18.22
CA THR A 52 12.45 7.27 17.48
C THR A 52 12.23 6.95 16.01
N MET A 53 11.13 6.24 15.69
CA MET A 53 10.82 5.85 14.32
C MET A 53 10.18 6.99 13.52
N ASP A 54 9.56 7.99 14.17
CA ASP A 54 9.02 9.19 13.53
C ASP A 54 10.14 10.26 13.47
N PHE A 55 11.02 10.12 12.48
CA PHE A 55 12.25 10.94 12.41
C PHE A 55 12.06 12.29 11.70
N MET A 56 10.98 12.47 10.93
CA MET A 56 10.70 13.76 10.28
C MET A 56 10.02 14.73 11.26
N ASP A 57 10.40 16.01 11.18
CA ASP A 57 9.73 17.06 11.97
C ASP A 57 8.23 17.13 11.69
N LEU A 58 7.82 16.91 10.41
CA LEU A 58 6.41 16.86 10.00
C LEU A 58 5.63 15.70 10.64
N GLU A 59 6.26 14.54 10.82
CA GLU A 59 5.66 13.40 11.52
C GLU A 59 5.38 13.75 12.98
N ARG A 60 6.36 14.35 13.66
CA ARG A 60 6.24 14.77 15.05
C ARG A 60 5.20 15.88 15.24
N GLU A 61 5.18 16.87 14.35
CA GLU A 61 4.21 17.98 14.36
C GLU A 61 2.77 17.48 14.12
N LYS A 62 2.58 16.58 13.16
CA LYS A 62 1.26 16.06 12.81
C LYS A 62 0.83 14.85 13.66
N GLY A 63 1.76 14.21 14.36
CA GLY A 63 1.53 13.01 15.19
C GLY A 63 1.19 11.77 14.38
N ILE A 64 1.64 11.69 13.13
CA ILE A 64 1.40 10.55 12.23
C ILE A 64 2.71 10.14 11.55
N THR A 65 2.89 8.84 11.32
CA THR A 65 3.99 8.32 10.49
C THR A 65 3.68 8.60 9.02
N ILE A 66 4.59 9.25 8.31
CA ILE A 66 4.49 9.62 6.89
C ILE A 66 5.32 8.67 6.03
N GLN A 67 6.57 8.45 6.42
CA GLN A 67 7.51 7.57 5.73
C GLN A 67 7.80 6.32 6.54
N SER A 68 7.96 5.20 5.87
CA SER A 68 8.40 3.96 6.52
C SER A 68 9.83 4.12 7.05
N ALA A 69 10.05 3.74 8.30
CA ALA A 69 11.37 3.73 8.93
C ALA A 69 11.89 2.30 9.06
N CYS A 70 13.18 2.12 8.77
CA CYS A 70 13.83 0.81 8.90
C CYS A 70 14.77 0.83 10.10
N THR A 71 14.74 -0.21 10.90
CA THR A 71 15.68 -0.43 12.00
C THR A 71 15.98 -1.91 12.18
N GLN A 72 17.01 -2.22 12.94
CA GLN A 72 17.38 -3.59 13.27
C GLN A 72 17.50 -3.73 14.77
N VAL A 73 16.86 -4.75 15.33
CA VAL A 73 16.96 -5.14 16.73
C VAL A 73 17.46 -6.57 16.87
N GLN A 74 18.05 -6.89 18.03
CA GLN A 74 18.43 -8.24 18.38
C GLN A 74 17.48 -8.78 19.45
N TRP A 75 17.01 -9.99 19.26
CA TRP A 75 16.17 -10.69 20.22
C TRP A 75 16.53 -12.16 20.29
N LYS A 76 16.96 -12.66 21.43
CA LYS A 76 17.37 -14.07 21.65
C LYS A 76 18.19 -14.55 20.48
N GLU A 77 19.37 -14.38 20.23
CA GLU A 77 20.23 -14.86 19.12
C GLU A 77 19.66 -14.64 17.69
N HIS A 78 18.58 -13.87 17.54
CA HIS A 78 17.98 -13.55 16.26
C HIS A 78 18.13 -12.07 15.96
N VAL A 79 18.14 -11.77 14.66
CA VAL A 79 18.12 -10.41 14.13
C VAL A 79 16.76 -10.14 13.53
N ILE A 80 16.11 -9.07 13.97
CA ILE A 80 14.83 -8.63 13.47
C ILE A 80 15.05 -7.29 12.77
N ASN A 81 14.92 -7.27 11.45
CA ASN A 81 14.82 -6.05 10.66
C ASN A 81 13.35 -5.61 10.71
N LEU A 82 13.12 -4.48 11.31
CA LEU A 82 11.79 -3.92 11.52
C LEU A 82 11.57 -2.76 10.56
N ILE A 83 10.46 -2.82 9.80
CA ILE A 83 9.96 -1.71 9.00
C ILE A 83 8.66 -1.22 9.62
N ASP A 84 8.67 0.00 10.13
CA ASP A 84 7.47 0.68 10.61
C ASP A 84 6.75 1.35 9.43
N THR A 85 5.50 0.98 9.17
CA THR A 85 4.74 1.45 8.02
C THR A 85 3.74 2.54 8.43
N PRO A 86 3.47 3.56 7.58
CA PRO A 86 2.41 4.51 7.87
C PRO A 86 1.05 3.84 8.10
N GLY A 87 0.27 4.39 9.01
CA GLY A 87 -1.11 3.95 9.24
C GLY A 87 -2.14 4.75 8.43
N HIS A 88 -1.76 5.85 7.77
CA HIS A 88 -2.69 6.71 7.04
C HIS A 88 -2.81 6.27 5.58
N VAL A 89 -4.05 6.27 5.07
CA VAL A 89 -4.37 5.79 3.70
C VAL A 89 -3.74 6.63 2.60
N ASP A 90 -3.49 7.92 2.83
CA ASP A 90 -2.82 8.78 1.87
C ASP A 90 -1.39 8.33 1.55
N PHE A 91 -0.80 7.52 2.44
CA PHE A 91 0.55 6.95 2.28
C PHE A 91 0.53 5.45 1.94
N THR A 92 -0.50 5.00 1.26
CA THR A 92 -0.67 3.59 0.84
C THR A 92 0.56 3.04 0.12
N ILE A 93 1.26 3.85 -0.67
CA ILE A 93 2.47 3.43 -1.38
C ILE A 93 3.61 3.03 -0.43
N GLU A 94 3.73 3.68 0.73
CA GLU A 94 4.72 3.30 1.74
C GLU A 94 4.42 1.91 2.31
N VAL A 95 3.13 1.58 2.47
CA VAL A 95 2.69 0.24 2.91
C VAL A 95 2.96 -0.79 1.81
N GLU A 96 2.59 -0.50 0.56
CA GLU A 96 2.80 -1.39 -0.60
C GLU A 96 4.28 -1.72 -0.79
N ARG A 97 5.17 -0.71 -0.76
CA ARG A 97 6.61 -0.92 -0.91
C ARG A 97 7.24 -1.70 0.25
N SER A 98 6.75 -1.46 1.47
CA SER A 98 7.21 -2.20 2.64
C SER A 98 6.77 -3.67 2.57
N LEU A 99 5.49 -3.94 2.34
CA LEU A 99 4.97 -5.30 2.23
C LEU A 99 5.62 -6.10 1.09
N ARG A 100 6.06 -5.43 0.02
CA ARG A 100 6.77 -6.08 -1.09
C ARG A 100 8.10 -6.70 -0.67
N VAL A 101 8.75 -6.17 0.36
CA VAL A 101 10.09 -6.59 0.80
C VAL A 101 10.10 -7.32 2.13
N LEU A 102 8.96 -7.44 2.80
CA LEU A 102 8.83 -8.12 4.09
C LEU A 102 8.64 -9.63 3.93
N ASP A 103 9.19 -10.38 4.88
CA ASP A 103 8.97 -11.82 4.97
C ASP A 103 7.77 -12.14 5.87
N GLY A 104 7.47 -11.30 6.85
CA GLY A 104 6.32 -11.43 7.73
C GLY A 104 5.84 -10.08 8.27
N ALA A 105 4.71 -10.07 8.98
CA ALA A 105 4.14 -8.84 9.54
C ALA A 105 3.47 -9.07 10.89
N ILE A 106 3.36 -7.98 11.67
CA ILE A 106 2.51 -7.89 12.85
C ILE A 106 1.33 -6.96 12.49
N LEU A 107 0.13 -7.51 12.51
CA LEU A 107 -1.12 -6.74 12.37
C LEU A 107 -1.58 -6.30 13.76
N VAL A 108 -1.45 -5.01 14.06
CA VAL A 108 -1.85 -4.45 15.35
C VAL A 108 -3.29 -3.98 15.30
N LEU A 109 -4.08 -4.41 16.26
CA LEU A 109 -5.51 -4.12 16.37
C LEU A 109 -5.79 -3.47 17.71
N CYS A 110 -6.74 -2.54 17.77
CA CYS A 110 -7.20 -1.96 19.02
C CYS A 110 -8.15 -2.94 19.73
N GLY A 111 -7.91 -3.26 21.01
CA GLY A 111 -8.76 -4.14 21.81
C GLY A 111 -10.19 -3.65 21.96
N VAL A 112 -10.40 -2.34 21.82
CA VAL A 112 -11.70 -1.67 21.88
C VAL A 112 -12.35 -1.57 20.50
N ALA A 113 -11.69 -0.92 19.54
CA ALA A 113 -12.25 -0.64 18.20
C ALA A 113 -12.26 -1.90 17.30
N GLY A 114 -11.36 -2.86 17.55
CA GLY A 114 -11.32 -4.10 16.77
C GLY A 114 -10.81 -3.91 15.34
N VAL A 115 -11.46 -4.58 14.39
CA VAL A 115 -11.15 -4.51 12.96
C VAL A 115 -11.86 -3.30 12.34
N GLN A 116 -11.08 -2.32 11.91
CA GLN A 116 -11.51 -1.07 11.30
C GLN A 116 -11.20 -1.06 9.78
N SER A 117 -11.63 -0.01 9.06
CA SER A 117 -11.50 0.08 7.60
C SER A 117 -10.07 -0.11 7.09
N GLN A 118 -9.10 0.57 7.70
CA GLN A 118 -7.69 0.43 7.30
C GLN A 118 -7.13 -0.97 7.61
N SER A 119 -7.62 -1.65 8.65
CA SER A 119 -7.23 -3.04 8.92
C SER A 119 -7.62 -3.95 7.76
N ILE A 120 -8.77 -3.70 7.12
CA ILE A 120 -9.25 -4.44 5.93
C ILE A 120 -8.35 -4.16 4.74
N THR A 121 -7.99 -2.89 4.51
CA THR A 121 -7.10 -2.50 3.40
C THR A 121 -5.71 -3.11 3.54
N VAL A 122 -5.12 -3.01 4.73
CA VAL A 122 -3.80 -3.60 5.02
C VAL A 122 -3.83 -5.12 4.90
N ASP A 123 -4.91 -5.79 5.35
CA ASP A 123 -5.07 -7.23 5.20
C ASP A 123 -5.13 -7.64 3.72
N ARG A 124 -5.86 -6.88 2.88
CA ARG A 124 -5.91 -7.11 1.43
C ARG A 124 -4.53 -6.96 0.78
N GLN A 125 -3.76 -5.95 1.21
CA GLN A 125 -2.39 -5.76 0.74
C GLN A 125 -1.47 -6.90 1.19
N MET A 126 -1.54 -7.34 2.45
CA MET A 126 -0.80 -8.50 2.94
C MET A 126 -1.13 -9.78 2.15
N LYS A 127 -2.42 -10.00 1.83
CA LYS A 127 -2.85 -11.13 0.98
C LYS A 127 -2.28 -11.05 -0.43
N ARG A 128 -2.26 -9.85 -1.03
CA ARG A 128 -1.70 -9.61 -2.38
C ARG A 128 -0.22 -10.03 -2.47
N TYR A 129 0.57 -9.70 -1.45
CA TYR A 129 2.00 -10.02 -1.41
C TYR A 129 2.31 -11.36 -0.71
N GLY A 130 1.28 -12.12 -0.32
CA GLY A 130 1.48 -13.38 0.37
C GLY A 130 2.30 -13.23 1.67
N VAL A 131 2.09 -12.18 2.45
CA VAL A 131 2.83 -11.89 3.68
C VAL A 131 2.20 -12.64 4.86
N PRO A 132 2.90 -13.62 5.48
CA PRO A 132 2.49 -14.24 6.72
C PRO A 132 2.42 -13.22 7.85
N ARG A 133 1.47 -13.40 8.78
CA ARG A 133 1.25 -12.41 9.83
C ARG A 133 0.86 -13.03 11.17
N LEU A 134 1.20 -12.27 12.21
CA LEU A 134 0.67 -12.43 13.57
C LEU A 134 -0.31 -11.28 13.82
N ALA A 135 -1.35 -11.50 14.61
CA ALA A 135 -2.23 -10.44 15.08
C ALA A 135 -1.87 -10.10 16.54
N PHE A 136 -1.77 -8.81 16.83
CA PHE A 136 -1.58 -8.32 18.21
C PHE A 136 -2.72 -7.40 18.60
N VAL A 137 -3.56 -7.85 19.53
CA VAL A 137 -4.65 -7.07 20.11
C VAL A 137 -4.09 -6.21 21.23
N ASN A 138 -3.89 -4.94 20.92
CA ASN A 138 -3.27 -3.93 21.76
C ASN A 138 -4.31 -3.14 22.59
N LYS A 139 -3.84 -2.34 23.53
CA LYS A 139 -4.67 -1.46 24.37
C LYS A 139 -5.66 -2.19 25.28
N LEU A 140 -5.25 -3.35 25.80
CA LEU A 140 -6.09 -4.08 26.77
C LEU A 140 -6.24 -3.37 28.13
N ASP A 141 -5.49 -2.29 28.35
CA ASP A 141 -5.60 -1.36 29.47
C ASP A 141 -6.77 -0.35 29.33
N ARG A 142 -7.44 -0.31 28.18
CA ARG A 142 -8.56 0.59 27.92
C ARG A 142 -9.89 -0.02 28.31
N GLN A 143 -10.81 0.83 28.78
CA GLN A 143 -12.18 0.43 29.11
C GLN A 143 -12.89 -0.15 27.88
N GLY A 144 -13.62 -1.27 28.04
CA GLY A 144 -14.32 -1.97 26.96
C GLY A 144 -13.42 -2.82 26.05
N ALA A 145 -12.14 -2.98 26.39
CA ALA A 145 -11.24 -3.84 25.61
C ALA A 145 -11.65 -5.31 25.71
N ASN A 146 -11.77 -5.97 24.55
CA ASN A 146 -12.13 -7.39 24.48
C ASN A 146 -11.39 -8.08 23.34
N PRO A 147 -10.31 -8.82 23.63
CA PRO A 147 -9.51 -9.49 22.59
C PRO A 147 -10.26 -10.61 21.89
N PHE A 148 -11.22 -11.25 22.53
CA PHE A 148 -12.01 -12.34 21.94
C PHE A 148 -12.94 -11.81 20.84
N ARG A 149 -13.65 -10.69 21.13
CA ARG A 149 -14.45 -9.99 20.11
C ARG A 149 -13.59 -9.55 18.92
N VAL A 150 -12.36 -9.08 19.17
CA VAL A 150 -11.45 -8.67 18.07
C VAL A 150 -11.02 -9.88 17.26
N LYS A 151 -10.71 -11.02 17.89
CA LYS A 151 -10.41 -12.29 17.21
C LYS A 151 -11.59 -12.74 16.34
N ASP A 152 -12.82 -12.66 16.86
CA ASP A 152 -14.01 -13.02 16.08
C ASP A 152 -14.18 -12.07 14.87
N ALA A 153 -13.93 -10.77 15.03
CA ALA A 153 -13.95 -9.82 13.94
C ALA A 153 -12.87 -10.10 12.88
N LEU A 154 -11.71 -10.65 13.22
CA LEU A 154 -10.71 -11.12 12.24
C LEU A 154 -11.26 -12.27 11.39
N VAL A 155 -11.99 -13.19 12.00
CA VAL A 155 -12.64 -14.30 11.28
C VAL A 155 -13.78 -13.79 10.41
N ASP A 156 -14.66 -12.97 10.95
CA ASP A 156 -15.89 -12.55 10.26
C ASP A 156 -15.64 -11.53 9.17
N LYS A 157 -14.86 -10.48 9.44
CA LYS A 157 -14.62 -9.36 8.51
C LYS A 157 -13.47 -9.63 7.55
N LEU A 158 -12.37 -10.23 8.01
CA LEU A 158 -11.17 -10.47 7.20
C LEU A 158 -11.11 -11.89 6.62
N LYS A 159 -12.00 -12.77 7.04
CA LYS A 159 -12.03 -14.20 6.64
C LYS A 159 -10.68 -14.90 6.92
N LEU A 160 -10.07 -14.56 8.04
CA LEU A 160 -8.83 -15.17 8.50
C LEU A 160 -9.14 -16.35 9.42
N ASN A 161 -8.33 -17.40 9.36
CA ASN A 161 -8.32 -18.46 10.37
C ASN A 161 -7.52 -17.96 11.58
N ALA A 162 -8.12 -17.04 12.36
CA ALA A 162 -7.50 -16.42 13.52
C ALA A 162 -7.75 -17.23 14.78
N VAL A 163 -6.70 -17.52 15.54
CA VAL A 163 -6.74 -18.39 16.72
C VAL A 163 -6.01 -17.70 17.87
N MET A 164 -6.62 -17.69 19.07
CA MET A 164 -5.99 -17.18 20.27
C MET A 164 -4.81 -18.07 20.67
N TYR A 165 -3.63 -17.45 20.87
CA TYR A 165 -2.43 -18.07 21.42
C TYR A 165 -2.19 -17.65 22.87
N GLN A 166 -2.88 -16.61 23.29
CA GLN A 166 -2.86 -16.10 24.65
C GLN A 166 -4.25 -15.65 25.06
N ILE A 167 -4.54 -15.75 26.37
CA ILE A 167 -5.68 -15.07 26.99
C ILE A 167 -5.15 -14.06 28.03
N PRO A 168 -5.82 -12.91 28.21
CA PRO A 168 -5.35 -11.89 29.14
C PRO A 168 -5.59 -12.29 30.60
N ILE A 169 -4.68 -11.89 31.48
CA ILE A 169 -4.88 -11.92 32.93
C ILE A 169 -5.42 -10.57 33.37
N GLY A 170 -6.74 -10.48 33.52
CA GLY A 170 -7.46 -9.23 33.72
C GLY A 170 -7.55 -8.38 32.46
N LEU A 171 -8.44 -7.42 32.47
CA LEU A 171 -8.64 -6.42 31.41
C LEU A 171 -8.70 -5.03 32.04
N GLU A 172 -8.57 -4.00 31.24
CA GLU A 172 -8.62 -2.60 31.65
C GLU A 172 -7.55 -2.30 32.71
N ASP A 173 -7.91 -1.65 33.80
CA ASP A 173 -6.97 -1.32 34.90
C ASP A 173 -6.41 -2.58 35.60
N GLN A 174 -7.11 -3.70 35.49
CA GLN A 174 -6.68 -4.98 36.09
C GLN A 174 -5.79 -5.81 35.15
N HIS A 175 -5.54 -5.36 33.93
CA HIS A 175 -4.68 -6.08 33.02
C HIS A 175 -3.24 -6.11 33.51
N ARG A 176 -2.73 -7.30 33.85
CA ARG A 176 -1.37 -7.48 34.42
C ARG A 176 -0.47 -8.45 33.66
N GLY A 177 -1.02 -9.25 32.76
CA GLY A 177 -0.24 -10.25 32.03
C GLY A 177 -1.08 -11.10 31.11
N VAL A 178 -0.53 -12.25 30.72
CA VAL A 178 -1.16 -13.18 29.77
C VAL A 178 -0.97 -14.63 30.21
N VAL A 179 -1.90 -15.49 29.82
CA VAL A 179 -1.73 -16.95 29.86
C VAL A 179 -1.33 -17.41 28.46
N ASP A 180 -0.17 -18.06 28.33
CA ASP A 180 0.30 -18.69 27.11
C ASP A 180 -0.36 -20.05 26.92
N LEU A 181 -1.14 -20.20 25.88
CA LEU A 181 -1.91 -21.40 25.58
C LEU A 181 -1.06 -22.54 24.98
N VAL A 182 0.13 -22.23 24.46
CA VAL A 182 1.07 -23.24 23.96
C VAL A 182 1.80 -23.90 25.10
N GLN A 183 2.23 -23.11 26.10
CA GLN A 183 2.98 -23.63 27.26
C GLN A 183 2.08 -23.98 28.42
N MET A 184 0.82 -23.51 28.41
CA MET A 184 -0.11 -23.60 29.58
C MET A 184 0.51 -23.01 30.85
N LYS A 185 1.03 -21.80 30.71
CA LYS A 185 1.67 -21.04 31.78
C LYS A 185 1.19 -19.60 31.76
N ALA A 186 1.15 -19.00 32.93
CA ALA A 186 0.78 -17.60 33.10
C ALA A 186 2.02 -16.73 33.33
N PHE A 187 2.03 -15.57 32.71
CA PHE A 187 3.14 -14.62 32.80
C PHE A 187 2.64 -13.22 33.12
N VAL A 188 3.32 -12.57 34.03
CA VAL A 188 3.10 -11.16 34.37
C VAL A 188 4.36 -10.36 34.09
N ASN A 189 4.19 -9.10 33.72
CA ASN A 189 5.30 -8.18 33.47
C ASN A 189 5.52 -7.31 34.73
N GLU A 190 6.72 -7.38 35.31
CA GLU A 190 7.17 -6.60 36.45
C GLU A 190 8.34 -5.68 36.08
N GLY A 191 8.64 -4.71 36.95
CA GLY A 191 9.62 -3.67 36.73
C GLY A 191 8.99 -2.38 36.17
N GLU A 192 9.77 -1.31 36.17
CA GLU A 192 9.30 0.03 35.78
C GLU A 192 8.84 0.05 34.29
N TYR A 193 9.51 -0.74 33.46
CA TYR A 193 9.24 -0.86 32.02
C TYR A 193 8.73 -2.25 31.63
N GLY A 194 8.23 -3.06 32.59
CA GLY A 194 7.74 -4.42 32.35
C GLY A 194 8.82 -5.36 31.80
N GLU A 195 10.09 -5.07 32.09
CA GLU A 195 11.25 -5.79 31.59
C GLU A 195 11.39 -7.22 32.14
N ASN A 196 10.89 -7.46 33.34
CA ASN A 196 10.95 -8.75 34.00
C ASN A 196 9.67 -9.56 33.74
N ILE A 197 9.81 -10.64 32.99
CA ILE A 197 8.72 -11.60 32.78
C ILE A 197 8.77 -12.62 33.89
N VAL A 198 7.72 -12.65 34.74
CA VAL A 198 7.62 -13.56 35.87
C VAL A 198 6.56 -14.61 35.58
N GLU A 199 6.95 -15.88 35.65
CA GLU A 199 6.02 -17.02 35.57
C GLU A 199 5.23 -17.13 36.89
N ILE A 200 3.92 -17.23 36.79
CA ILE A 200 3.03 -17.46 37.91
C ILE A 200 2.09 -18.65 37.61
N PRO A 201 1.50 -19.28 38.61
CA PRO A 201 0.43 -20.26 38.37
C PRO A 201 -0.73 -19.61 37.62
N ILE A 202 -1.36 -20.37 36.71
CA ILE A 202 -2.58 -19.90 36.04
C ILE A 202 -3.63 -19.60 37.12
N PRO A 203 -4.20 -18.38 37.15
CA PRO A 203 -5.25 -18.02 38.09
C PRO A 203 -6.42 -19.01 38.01
N GLU A 204 -6.98 -19.35 39.15
CA GLU A 204 -8.01 -20.42 39.26
C GLU A 204 -9.25 -20.14 38.41
N ASP A 205 -9.63 -18.86 38.30
CA ASP A 205 -10.74 -18.36 37.50
C ASP A 205 -10.49 -18.43 36.00
N LEU A 206 -9.24 -18.54 35.58
CA LEU A 206 -8.84 -18.62 34.15
C LEU A 206 -8.50 -20.04 33.68
N LYS A 207 -8.36 -21.02 34.60
CA LYS A 207 -7.96 -22.38 34.22
C LYS A 207 -8.89 -23.02 33.19
N ALA A 208 -10.19 -23.03 33.48
CA ALA A 208 -11.19 -23.61 32.58
C ALA A 208 -11.19 -22.93 31.21
N GLN A 209 -11.06 -21.60 31.19
CA GLN A 209 -10.99 -20.85 29.95
C GLN A 209 -9.68 -21.15 29.17
N ALA A 210 -8.54 -21.26 29.86
CA ALA A 210 -7.27 -21.60 29.26
C ALA A 210 -7.31 -23.01 28.63
N GLU A 211 -7.89 -23.98 29.30
CA GLU A 211 -8.07 -25.35 28.77
C GLU A 211 -8.98 -25.37 27.55
N GLU A 212 -10.09 -24.63 27.55
CA GLU A 212 -11.01 -24.51 26.42
C GLU A 212 -10.30 -23.89 25.21
N TYR A 213 -9.63 -22.75 25.39
CA TYR A 213 -8.92 -22.09 24.28
C TYR A 213 -7.71 -22.89 23.80
N ARG A 214 -7.05 -23.64 24.68
CA ARG A 214 -6.00 -24.61 24.28
C ARG A 214 -6.58 -25.67 23.38
N ARG A 215 -7.73 -26.25 23.72
CA ARG A 215 -8.41 -27.25 22.91
C ARG A 215 -8.77 -26.69 21.53
N ILE A 216 -9.36 -25.48 21.49
CA ILE A 216 -9.69 -24.80 20.21
C ILE A 216 -8.42 -24.58 19.38
N LEU A 217 -7.30 -24.19 20.00
CA LEU A 217 -6.01 -24.01 19.31
C LEU A 217 -5.57 -25.32 18.65
N ILE A 218 -5.60 -26.43 19.38
CA ILE A 218 -5.21 -27.75 18.86
C ILE A 218 -6.15 -28.20 17.74
N GLU A 219 -7.48 -28.05 17.90
CA GLU A 219 -8.46 -28.36 16.84
C GLU A 219 -8.17 -27.59 15.55
N LYS A 220 -7.90 -26.28 15.67
CA LYS A 220 -7.57 -25.42 14.52
C LYS A 220 -6.22 -25.76 13.87
N LEU A 221 -5.25 -26.25 14.63
CA LEU A 221 -4.01 -26.78 14.07
C LEU A 221 -4.22 -28.13 13.39
N ALA A 222 -5.04 -29.00 13.98
CA ALA A 222 -5.41 -30.29 13.39
C ALA A 222 -6.11 -30.14 12.01
N ASP A 223 -6.91 -29.08 11.83
CA ASP A 223 -7.54 -28.76 10.54
C ASP A 223 -6.53 -28.42 9.43
N VAL A 224 -5.30 -28.02 9.76
CA VAL A 224 -4.31 -27.48 8.79
C VAL A 224 -2.98 -28.23 8.76
N ASP A 225 -2.72 -29.12 9.72
CA ASP A 225 -1.53 -29.96 9.80
C ASP A 225 -1.88 -31.41 10.07
N GLU A 226 -1.53 -32.31 9.15
CA GLU A 226 -1.87 -33.75 9.19
C GLU A 226 -1.32 -34.44 10.44
N HIS A 227 -0.08 -34.15 10.85
CA HIS A 227 0.55 -34.79 12.01
C HIS A 227 -0.18 -34.44 13.31
N ILE A 228 -0.53 -33.17 13.48
CA ILE A 228 -1.35 -32.73 14.64
C ILE A 228 -2.74 -33.35 14.57
N GLY A 229 -3.33 -33.45 13.34
CA GLY A 229 -4.63 -34.06 13.11
C GLY A 229 -4.68 -35.55 13.51
N GLU A 230 -3.68 -36.33 13.13
CA GLU A 230 -3.56 -37.73 13.51
C GLU A 230 -3.46 -37.92 15.02
N LYS A 231 -2.56 -37.19 15.69
CA LYS A 231 -2.40 -37.24 17.15
C LYS A 231 -3.66 -36.80 17.89
N PHE A 232 -4.32 -35.74 17.42
CA PHE A 232 -5.55 -35.25 18.01
C PHE A 232 -6.68 -36.30 17.93
N LEU A 233 -6.84 -37.00 16.79
CA LEU A 233 -7.82 -38.08 16.62
C LEU A 233 -7.52 -39.32 17.45
N MET A 234 -6.22 -39.59 17.71
CA MET A 234 -5.77 -40.72 18.53
C MET A 234 -5.70 -40.38 20.03
N GLU A 235 -6.06 -39.16 20.42
CA GLU A 235 -5.96 -38.65 21.78
C GLU A 235 -4.53 -38.74 22.36
N GLU A 236 -3.51 -38.63 21.49
CA GLU A 236 -2.11 -38.63 21.88
C GLU A 236 -1.66 -37.25 22.41
N GLU A 237 -0.66 -37.26 23.30
CA GLU A 237 -0.05 -36.04 23.79
C GLU A 237 0.65 -35.28 22.66
N ILE A 238 0.31 -33.98 22.51
CA ILE A 238 0.93 -33.06 21.56
C ILE A 238 1.89 -32.15 22.31
N THR A 239 3.17 -32.25 22.00
CA THR A 239 4.23 -31.49 22.67
C THR A 239 4.24 -30.02 22.23
N ILE A 240 4.87 -29.16 23.05
CA ILE A 240 5.05 -27.73 22.75
C ILE A 240 5.79 -27.53 21.41
N ASP A 241 6.81 -28.34 21.16
CA ASP A 241 7.63 -28.23 19.95
C ASP A 241 6.85 -28.63 18.67
N GLU A 242 5.98 -29.65 18.77
CA GLU A 242 5.08 -30.02 17.67
C GLU A 242 4.07 -28.91 17.38
N ILE A 243 3.48 -28.30 18.41
CA ILE A 243 2.57 -27.16 18.24
C ILE A 243 3.29 -25.99 17.58
N ARG A 244 4.51 -25.65 18.03
CA ARG A 244 5.31 -24.58 17.43
C ARG A 244 5.64 -24.84 15.97
N ALA A 245 6.08 -26.07 15.65
CA ALA A 245 6.42 -26.49 14.29
C ALA A 245 5.18 -26.42 13.36
N ALA A 246 4.05 -26.98 13.78
CA ALA A 246 2.80 -26.95 13.03
C ALA A 246 2.29 -25.52 12.86
N THR A 247 2.32 -24.71 13.92
CA THR A 247 1.96 -23.29 13.84
C THR A 247 2.81 -22.55 12.81
N ARG A 248 4.14 -22.71 12.89
CA ARG A 248 5.06 -22.07 11.94
C ARG A 248 4.73 -22.44 10.51
N LYS A 249 4.56 -23.73 10.23
CA LYS A 249 4.18 -24.24 8.90
C LYS A 249 2.84 -23.67 8.42
N ALA A 250 1.84 -23.60 9.30
CA ALA A 250 0.53 -23.05 9.01
C ALA A 250 0.56 -21.53 8.75
N VAL A 251 1.35 -20.77 9.52
CA VAL A 251 1.53 -19.31 9.36
C VAL A 251 2.25 -19.02 8.04
N ILE A 252 3.38 -19.69 7.76
CA ILE A 252 4.12 -19.53 6.50
C ILE A 252 3.24 -19.91 5.31
N GLY A 253 2.42 -20.96 5.45
CA GLY A 253 1.45 -21.38 4.44
C GLY A 253 0.20 -20.51 4.32
N LEU A 254 0.09 -19.41 5.06
CA LEU A 254 -1.06 -18.50 5.12
C LEU A 254 -2.39 -19.17 5.53
N LYS A 255 -2.31 -20.28 6.24
CA LYS A 255 -3.47 -21.07 6.66
C LYS A 255 -3.99 -20.71 8.05
N LEU A 256 -3.20 -20.04 8.87
CA LEU A 256 -3.52 -19.69 10.25
C LEU A 256 -2.88 -18.37 10.66
N VAL A 257 -3.58 -17.59 11.49
CA VAL A 257 -3.10 -16.33 12.07
C VAL A 257 -3.15 -16.44 13.60
N PRO A 258 -2.00 -16.56 14.26
CA PRO A 258 -1.92 -16.54 15.72
C PRO A 258 -2.28 -15.16 16.28
N VAL A 259 -3.13 -15.12 17.28
CA VAL A 259 -3.58 -13.89 17.95
C VAL A 259 -2.96 -13.80 19.35
N PHE A 260 -2.18 -12.74 19.54
CA PHE A 260 -1.57 -12.33 20.80
C PHE A 260 -2.29 -11.10 21.34
N CYS A 261 -2.14 -10.84 22.64
CA CYS A 261 -2.82 -9.72 23.27
C CYS A 261 -1.95 -9.05 24.34
N GLY A 262 -2.23 -7.75 24.60
CA GLY A 262 -1.47 -7.00 25.58
C GLY A 262 -1.75 -5.50 25.56
N SER A 263 -0.87 -4.74 26.20
CA SER A 263 -0.84 -3.28 26.17
C SER A 263 0.58 -2.78 25.99
N ALA A 264 0.89 -2.29 24.79
CA ALA A 264 2.19 -1.69 24.51
C ALA A 264 2.43 -0.45 25.40
N PHE A 265 1.39 0.34 25.68
CA PHE A 265 1.49 1.51 26.56
C PHE A 265 1.85 1.13 28.00
N LYS A 266 1.28 0.06 28.52
CA LYS A 266 1.55 -0.46 29.88
C LYS A 266 2.71 -1.47 29.90
N ASN A 267 3.43 -1.64 28.80
CA ASN A 267 4.60 -2.53 28.68
C ASN A 267 4.27 -4.02 28.99
N LYS A 268 3.11 -4.51 28.53
CA LYS A 268 2.62 -5.87 28.82
C LYS A 268 2.38 -6.64 27.54
N GLY A 269 2.93 -7.86 27.46
CA GLY A 269 2.74 -8.78 26.35
C GLY A 269 3.68 -8.57 25.13
N VAL A 270 4.48 -7.50 25.10
CA VAL A 270 5.33 -7.16 23.94
C VAL A 270 6.45 -8.16 23.72
N GLN A 271 7.13 -8.61 24.77
CA GLN A 271 8.21 -9.60 24.66
C GLN A 271 7.70 -10.93 24.12
N HIS A 272 6.46 -11.31 24.46
CA HIS A 272 5.83 -12.52 23.90
C HIS A 272 5.55 -12.39 22.40
N VAL A 273 5.24 -11.18 21.91
CA VAL A 273 5.12 -10.93 20.47
C VAL A 273 6.47 -11.07 19.78
N LEU A 274 7.57 -10.59 20.39
CA LEU A 274 8.93 -10.79 19.87
C LEU A 274 9.31 -12.28 19.83
N ASP A 275 8.94 -13.05 20.86
CA ASP A 275 9.10 -14.51 20.84
C ASP A 275 8.31 -15.16 19.71
N ALA A 276 7.05 -14.73 19.51
CA ALA A 276 6.21 -15.23 18.43
C ALA A 276 6.76 -14.89 17.04
N VAL A 277 7.37 -13.72 16.84
CA VAL A 277 8.08 -13.36 15.60
C VAL A 277 9.19 -14.38 15.31
N VAL A 278 9.98 -14.71 16.31
CA VAL A 278 11.08 -15.70 16.18
C VAL A 278 10.53 -17.09 15.87
N TYR A 279 9.49 -17.53 16.59
CA TYR A 279 8.96 -18.90 16.47
C TYR A 279 8.12 -19.11 15.21
N TYR A 280 7.33 -18.14 14.78
CA TYR A 280 6.24 -18.38 13.81
C TYR A 280 6.41 -17.65 12.48
N LEU A 281 7.10 -16.51 12.42
CA LEU A 281 7.31 -15.82 11.14
C LEU A 281 8.50 -16.41 10.35
N PRO A 282 8.42 -16.41 9.02
CA PRO A 282 9.45 -16.99 8.18
C PRO A 282 10.79 -16.26 8.24
N THR A 283 11.81 -16.98 7.89
CA THR A 283 13.11 -16.44 7.52
C THR A 283 13.12 -16.05 6.03
N PRO A 284 14.08 -15.24 5.57
CA PRO A 284 14.25 -14.98 4.14
C PRO A 284 14.44 -16.25 3.30
N ALA A 285 14.93 -17.35 3.91
CA ALA A 285 15.15 -18.62 3.22
C ALA A 285 13.85 -19.44 3.02
N GLU A 286 12.83 -19.21 3.81
CA GLU A 286 11.57 -19.96 3.77
C GLU A 286 10.51 -19.30 2.90
N LYS A 287 10.60 -17.98 2.67
CA LYS A 287 9.69 -17.26 1.78
C LYS A 287 10.10 -17.48 0.33
N LYS A 288 9.19 -18.05 -0.47
CA LYS A 288 9.38 -18.21 -1.91
C LYS A 288 9.22 -16.86 -2.61
N GLU A 289 10.28 -16.43 -3.29
CA GLU A 289 10.28 -15.22 -4.09
C GLU A 289 10.55 -15.54 -5.57
N HIS A 290 9.96 -14.76 -6.46
CA HIS A 290 10.06 -14.95 -7.90
C HIS A 290 10.62 -13.70 -8.57
N ALA A 291 11.41 -13.92 -9.61
CA ALA A 291 11.79 -12.88 -10.56
C ALA A 291 11.23 -13.19 -11.95
N LEU A 292 11.29 -12.21 -12.81
CA LEU A 292 10.87 -12.27 -14.21
C LEU A 292 12.13 -12.33 -15.10
N ASP A 293 12.20 -13.29 -15.99
CA ASP A 293 13.28 -13.39 -16.99
C ASP A 293 12.95 -12.48 -18.19
N LEU A 294 13.64 -11.35 -18.29
CA LEU A 294 13.43 -10.34 -19.33
C LEU A 294 13.83 -10.83 -20.74
N LYS A 295 14.62 -11.91 -20.84
CA LYS A 295 15.02 -12.53 -22.11
C LYS A 295 14.01 -13.56 -22.60
N ASN A 296 13.15 -14.05 -21.70
CA ASN A 296 12.21 -15.14 -21.99
C ASN A 296 10.76 -14.71 -21.71
N ASN A 297 10.30 -13.63 -22.34
CA ASN A 297 8.94 -13.09 -22.24
C ASN A 297 8.43 -12.95 -20.79
N GLU A 298 9.29 -12.47 -19.89
CA GLU A 298 8.98 -12.27 -18.46
C GLU A 298 8.49 -13.55 -17.74
N ALA A 299 9.00 -14.71 -18.17
CA ALA A 299 8.70 -15.96 -17.50
C ALA A 299 9.15 -15.93 -16.03
N LYS A 300 8.26 -16.35 -15.12
CA LYS A 300 8.55 -16.39 -13.68
C LYS A 300 9.49 -17.54 -13.36
N PHE A 301 10.48 -17.29 -12.50
CA PHE A 301 11.35 -18.32 -11.93
C PHE A 301 11.65 -18.03 -10.47
N ASP A 302 11.95 -19.09 -9.72
CA ASP A 302 12.21 -19.02 -8.29
C ASP A 302 13.59 -18.42 -7.98
N LEU A 303 13.63 -17.49 -7.04
CA LEU A 303 14.87 -17.00 -6.45
C LEU A 303 15.24 -17.83 -5.23
N PHE A 304 16.54 -17.99 -5.03
CA PHE A 304 17.08 -18.70 -3.88
C PHE A 304 18.06 -17.78 -3.14
N PRO A 305 17.95 -17.64 -1.83
CA PRO A 305 18.80 -16.75 -1.04
C PRO A 305 20.21 -17.37 -0.85
N ASP A 306 20.94 -17.49 -1.93
CA ASP A 306 22.31 -18.07 -2.00
C ASP A 306 23.29 -16.98 -2.43
N ASP A 307 24.28 -16.68 -1.60
CA ASP A 307 25.31 -15.68 -1.84
C ASP A 307 26.22 -15.99 -3.04
N LYS A 308 26.26 -17.25 -3.50
CA LYS A 308 27.07 -17.68 -4.64
C LYS A 308 26.40 -17.47 -5.99
N LYS A 309 25.11 -17.21 -5.99
CA LYS A 309 24.35 -16.93 -7.20
C LYS A 309 24.51 -15.47 -7.63
N PRO A 310 24.16 -15.12 -8.89
CA PRO A 310 24.15 -13.73 -9.34
C PRO A 310 23.29 -12.85 -8.46
N LEU A 311 23.69 -11.59 -8.26
CA LEU A 311 22.93 -10.62 -7.49
C LEU A 311 21.53 -10.40 -8.08
N VAL A 312 20.53 -10.38 -7.21
CA VAL A 312 19.20 -9.83 -7.45
C VAL A 312 18.79 -9.00 -6.23
N ALA A 313 18.68 -7.70 -6.41
CA ALA A 313 18.29 -6.76 -5.36
C ALA A 313 17.24 -5.78 -5.89
N LEU A 314 16.28 -5.41 -5.03
CA LEU A 314 15.22 -4.48 -5.34
C LEU A 314 15.41 -3.16 -4.58
N ALA A 315 15.46 -2.05 -5.30
CA ALA A 315 15.36 -0.72 -4.72
C ALA A 315 13.89 -0.42 -4.43
N PHE A 316 13.50 -0.48 -3.16
CA PHE A 316 12.09 -0.35 -2.79
C PHE A 316 11.71 1.01 -2.24
N LYS A 317 12.68 1.78 -1.72
CA LYS A 317 12.46 3.11 -1.17
C LYS A 317 13.62 4.02 -1.48
N LEU A 318 13.30 5.26 -1.83
CA LEU A 318 14.25 6.35 -1.99
C LEU A 318 13.98 7.40 -0.91
N GLN A 319 15.03 8.01 -0.40
CA GLN A 319 14.95 9.11 0.54
C GLN A 319 16.02 10.15 0.21
N ASP A 320 15.61 11.39 0.07
CA ASP A 320 16.58 12.48 -0.09
C ASP A 320 17.12 12.91 1.28
N THR A 321 18.42 13.05 1.37
CA THR A 321 19.11 13.49 2.58
C THR A 321 20.03 14.66 2.24
N PRO A 322 20.49 15.45 3.23
CA PRO A 322 21.48 16.49 2.99
C PRO A 322 22.79 15.98 2.36
N PHE A 323 23.05 14.66 2.46
CA PHE A 323 24.25 13.99 1.93
C PHE A 323 24.01 13.34 0.56
N GLY A 324 22.83 13.49 -0.02
CA GLY A 324 22.42 12.92 -1.29
C GLY A 324 21.30 11.88 -1.18
N GLN A 325 20.95 11.28 -2.31
CA GLN A 325 19.92 10.26 -2.38
C GLN A 325 20.37 8.99 -1.66
N LEU A 326 19.56 8.53 -0.72
CA LEU A 326 19.67 7.26 -0.02
C LEU A 326 18.67 6.27 -0.64
N THR A 327 19.19 5.15 -1.14
CA THR A 327 18.40 4.10 -1.80
C THR A 327 18.35 2.87 -0.90
N PHE A 328 17.17 2.52 -0.41
CA PHE A 328 16.95 1.30 0.38
C PHE A 328 16.77 0.11 -0.56
N MET A 329 17.50 -0.95 -0.27
CA MET A 329 17.50 -2.18 -1.06
C MET A 329 17.26 -3.42 -0.22
N ARG A 330 16.48 -4.35 -0.78
CA ARG A 330 16.36 -5.72 -0.33
C ARG A 330 17.19 -6.60 -1.25
N VAL A 331 18.12 -7.37 -0.70
CA VAL A 331 18.88 -8.40 -1.43
C VAL A 331 18.13 -9.72 -1.34
N TYR A 332 17.75 -10.29 -2.48
CA TYR A 332 17.02 -11.56 -2.56
C TYR A 332 17.95 -12.73 -2.89
N GLN A 333 18.96 -12.48 -3.69
CA GLN A 333 19.91 -13.49 -4.15
C GLN A 333 21.28 -12.85 -4.34
N GLY A 334 22.35 -13.62 -4.15
CA GLY A 334 23.70 -13.16 -4.35
C GLY A 334 24.18 -12.22 -3.25
N ARG A 335 25.24 -11.49 -3.55
CA ARG A 335 25.90 -10.57 -2.65
C ARG A 335 26.29 -9.29 -3.38
N LEU A 336 26.26 -8.16 -2.68
CA LEU A 336 26.86 -6.91 -3.14
C LEU A 336 27.87 -6.41 -2.11
N ASN A 337 28.98 -5.82 -2.57
CA ASN A 337 30.00 -5.25 -1.71
C ASN A 337 30.28 -3.82 -2.13
N LYS A 338 30.83 -3.05 -1.21
CA LYS A 338 31.33 -1.70 -1.49
C LYS A 338 32.39 -1.78 -2.60
N GLY A 339 32.23 -0.97 -3.64
CA GLY A 339 33.11 -0.91 -4.79
C GLY A 339 32.72 -1.81 -5.97
N ASP A 340 31.78 -2.74 -5.78
CA ASP A 340 31.25 -3.58 -6.87
C ASP A 340 30.50 -2.73 -7.90
N PHE A 341 30.36 -3.24 -9.13
CA PHE A 341 29.46 -2.71 -10.13
C PHE A 341 28.18 -3.52 -10.16
N ILE A 342 27.04 -2.85 -10.06
CA ILE A 342 25.71 -3.44 -10.16
C ILE A 342 24.99 -2.85 -11.36
N TYR A 343 24.18 -3.66 -12.03
CA TYR A 343 23.47 -3.31 -13.26
C TYR A 343 22.00 -3.07 -12.99
N ASN A 344 21.52 -1.88 -13.31
CA ASN A 344 20.09 -1.54 -13.25
C ASN A 344 19.39 -2.07 -14.51
N THR A 345 18.48 -3.04 -14.34
CA THR A 345 17.81 -3.71 -15.46
C THR A 345 16.77 -2.85 -16.15
N THR A 346 16.28 -1.80 -15.49
CA THR A 346 15.32 -0.84 -16.06
C THR A 346 16.03 0.20 -16.95
N THR A 347 17.07 0.85 -16.39
CA THR A 347 17.80 1.91 -17.12
C THR A 347 18.90 1.38 -18.01
N LYS A 348 19.22 0.09 -17.94
CA LYS A 348 20.31 -0.57 -18.70
C LYS A 348 21.68 0.05 -18.44
N LYS A 349 21.94 0.48 -17.20
CA LYS A 349 23.20 1.12 -16.80
C LYS A 349 23.86 0.40 -15.63
N SER A 350 25.18 0.28 -15.70
CA SER A 350 26.00 -0.19 -14.58
C SER A 350 26.36 0.98 -13.65
N VAL A 351 26.23 0.77 -12.36
CA VAL A 351 26.52 1.77 -11.31
C VAL A 351 27.50 1.15 -10.32
N LYS A 352 28.49 1.92 -9.90
CA LYS A 352 29.42 1.51 -8.83
C LYS A 352 28.74 1.70 -7.47
N VAL A 353 28.82 0.70 -6.60
CA VAL A 353 28.35 0.77 -5.20
C VAL A 353 29.32 1.62 -4.37
N PRO A 354 28.96 2.84 -3.95
CA PRO A 354 29.92 3.72 -3.28
C PRO A 354 30.00 3.42 -1.78
N ARG A 355 28.87 3.34 -1.10
CA ARG A 355 28.75 3.14 0.34
C ARG A 355 27.51 2.35 0.65
N VAL A 356 27.67 1.29 1.45
CA VAL A 356 26.56 0.46 1.94
C VAL A 356 26.40 0.75 3.42
N VAL A 357 25.16 1.00 3.86
CA VAL A 357 24.86 1.31 5.25
C VAL A 357 23.65 0.50 5.73
N ARG A 358 23.63 0.21 7.02
CA ARG A 358 22.45 -0.22 7.75
C ARG A 358 21.82 0.99 8.41
N MET A 359 20.50 1.08 8.30
CA MET A 359 19.76 2.18 8.90
C MET A 359 19.20 1.79 10.27
N HIS A 360 19.23 2.75 11.19
CA HIS A 360 18.57 2.69 12.49
C HIS A 360 17.78 3.99 12.64
N ALA A 361 16.57 4.05 12.06
CA ALA A 361 15.81 5.27 11.85
C ALA A 361 16.65 6.30 11.06
N ASP A 362 17.15 7.35 11.71
CA ASP A 362 18.02 8.41 11.13
C ASP A 362 19.52 8.11 11.23
N LYS A 363 19.93 7.14 12.05
CA LYS A 363 21.34 6.79 12.27
C LYS A 363 21.81 5.74 11.27
N MET A 364 23.10 5.81 10.91
CA MET A 364 23.71 4.96 9.89
C MET A 364 24.90 4.19 10.45
N GLU A 365 24.98 2.92 10.12
CA GLU A 365 26.10 2.03 10.39
C GLU A 365 26.72 1.59 9.07
N ASP A 366 28.03 1.85 8.87
CA ASP A 366 28.74 1.44 7.65
C ASP A 366 28.90 -0.07 7.55
N LEU A 367 28.65 -0.62 6.37
CA LEU A 367 28.83 -2.03 6.04
C LEU A 367 29.81 -2.19 4.88
N GLU A 368 30.58 -3.27 4.88
CA GLU A 368 31.44 -3.65 3.75
C GLU A 368 30.63 -4.28 2.59
N GLY A 369 29.43 -4.81 2.87
CA GLY A 369 28.55 -5.41 1.88
C GLY A 369 27.26 -5.92 2.49
N ALA A 370 26.42 -6.52 1.63
CA ALA A 370 25.15 -7.12 1.99
C ALA A 370 25.00 -8.48 1.28
N SER A 371 24.33 -9.41 1.93
CA SER A 371 24.07 -10.77 1.48
C SER A 371 22.58 -10.99 1.23
N ALA A 372 22.24 -12.09 0.57
CA ALA A 372 20.86 -12.52 0.40
C ALA A 372 20.12 -12.54 1.76
N GLY A 373 18.95 -11.92 1.80
CA GLY A 373 18.14 -11.74 3.01
C GLY A 373 18.30 -10.39 3.69
N ASP A 374 19.33 -9.60 3.39
CA ASP A 374 19.58 -8.30 4.03
C ASP A 374 18.70 -7.18 3.46
N ILE A 375 18.37 -6.22 4.33
CA ILE A 375 17.82 -4.92 3.99
C ILE A 375 18.89 -3.87 4.33
N VAL A 376 19.34 -3.14 3.31
CA VAL A 376 20.42 -2.15 3.44
C VAL A 376 20.07 -0.87 2.69
N ALA A 377 20.85 0.17 2.90
CA ALA A 377 20.73 1.38 2.11
C ALA A 377 22.07 1.76 1.47
N MET A 378 22.01 2.47 0.34
CA MET A 378 23.20 2.91 -0.41
C MET A 378 23.06 4.37 -0.79
N PHE A 379 24.16 5.11 -0.74
CA PHE A 379 24.21 6.51 -1.18
C PHE A 379 24.56 6.62 -2.65
N GLY A 380 24.10 7.71 -3.28
CA GLY A 380 24.58 8.17 -4.58
C GLY A 380 24.26 7.27 -5.76
N ILE A 381 23.23 6.41 -5.65
CA ILE A 381 22.73 5.58 -6.76
C ILE A 381 21.54 6.29 -7.38
N ASP A 382 21.65 6.65 -8.65
CA ASP A 382 20.55 7.23 -9.41
C ASP A 382 19.62 6.11 -9.93
N CYS A 383 18.46 5.97 -9.31
CA CYS A 383 17.44 5.00 -9.66
C CYS A 383 16.06 5.49 -9.27
N ALA A 384 15.04 4.73 -9.67
CA ALA A 384 13.67 4.90 -9.22
C ALA A 384 13.28 3.82 -8.20
N SER A 385 12.23 4.09 -7.42
CA SER A 385 11.63 3.05 -6.56
C SER A 385 11.00 1.96 -7.42
N GLY A 386 11.36 0.70 -7.16
CA GLY A 386 10.96 -0.46 -7.97
C GLY A 386 12.03 -0.97 -8.93
N ASP A 387 13.14 -0.25 -9.11
CA ASP A 387 14.24 -0.72 -9.96
C ASP A 387 14.91 -1.98 -9.38
N THR A 388 15.22 -2.91 -10.29
CA THR A 388 15.96 -4.13 -9.94
C THR A 388 17.42 -3.99 -10.32
N PHE A 389 18.30 -4.42 -9.41
CA PHE A 389 19.74 -4.44 -9.60
C PHE A 389 20.27 -5.87 -9.65
N THR A 390 21.12 -6.15 -10.64
CA THR A 390 21.72 -7.45 -10.89
C THR A 390 23.20 -7.31 -11.21
N HIS A 391 23.82 -8.39 -11.65
CA HIS A 391 25.12 -8.33 -12.36
C HIS A 391 24.86 -8.09 -13.85
N GLU A 392 25.80 -7.45 -14.53
CA GLU A 392 25.74 -7.21 -15.96
C GLU A 392 25.57 -8.52 -16.75
N GLY A 393 24.65 -8.54 -17.70
CA GLY A 393 24.32 -9.74 -18.48
C GLY A 393 23.27 -10.66 -17.85
N TYR A 394 22.91 -10.47 -16.57
CA TYR A 394 21.84 -11.19 -15.90
C TYR A 394 20.56 -10.33 -15.92
N GLU A 395 19.77 -10.48 -17.01
CA GLU A 395 18.61 -9.64 -17.28
C GLU A 395 17.35 -10.22 -16.65
N VAL A 396 17.18 -9.93 -15.37
CA VAL A 396 15.99 -10.30 -14.60
C VAL A 396 15.42 -9.09 -13.89
N ALA A 397 14.12 -9.08 -13.64
CA ALA A 397 13.43 -8.04 -12.87
C ALA A 397 12.61 -8.65 -11.75
N MET A 398 12.57 -7.97 -10.61
CA MET A 398 11.60 -8.28 -9.58
C MET A 398 10.22 -7.81 -10.03
N GLN A 399 9.19 -8.55 -9.67
CA GLN A 399 7.82 -8.10 -9.93
C GLN A 399 7.59 -6.73 -9.30
N SER A 400 7.04 -5.80 -10.08
CA SER A 400 6.75 -4.43 -9.62
C SER A 400 5.74 -4.43 -8.47
N MET A 401 5.83 -3.41 -7.61
CA MET A 401 4.81 -3.16 -6.61
C MET A 401 3.53 -2.62 -7.25
N HIS A 402 2.41 -2.83 -6.60
CA HIS A 402 1.16 -2.19 -7.01
C HIS A 402 1.21 -0.69 -6.70
N VAL A 403 1.07 0.13 -7.72
CA VAL A 403 1.02 1.59 -7.59
C VAL A 403 -0.43 2.04 -7.83
N PRO A 404 -1.17 2.46 -6.79
CA PRO A 404 -2.53 2.95 -6.98
C PRO A 404 -2.54 4.25 -7.77
N ASP A 405 -3.62 4.48 -8.52
CA ASP A 405 -3.80 5.74 -9.25
C ASP A 405 -4.14 6.89 -8.29
N PRO A 406 -3.54 8.07 -8.51
CA PRO A 406 -3.89 9.26 -7.73
C PRO A 406 -5.32 9.70 -8.01
N VAL A 407 -5.97 10.26 -7.00
CA VAL A 407 -7.40 10.64 -7.06
C VAL A 407 -7.64 12.14 -6.94
N ILE A 408 -6.64 12.91 -6.52
CA ILE A 408 -6.72 14.37 -6.37
C ILE A 408 -5.61 15.06 -7.17
N SER A 409 -5.90 16.24 -7.69
CA SER A 409 -4.96 17.07 -8.45
C SER A 409 -4.97 18.51 -7.93
N LEU A 410 -3.79 19.15 -7.91
CA LEU A 410 -3.63 20.56 -7.57
C LEU A 410 -2.78 21.25 -8.64
N ALA A 411 -3.18 22.44 -9.05
CA ALA A 411 -2.31 23.32 -9.81
C ALA A 411 -1.32 23.98 -8.85
N VAL A 412 -0.03 23.94 -9.17
CA VAL A 412 1.03 24.51 -8.34
C VAL A 412 1.99 25.35 -9.19
N SER A 413 2.43 26.45 -8.64
CA SER A 413 3.48 27.29 -9.24
C SER A 413 4.40 27.87 -8.16
N PRO A 414 5.68 28.10 -8.45
CA PRO A 414 6.55 28.76 -7.49
C PRO A 414 6.07 30.20 -7.28
N LYS A 415 6.07 30.66 -6.02
CA LYS A 415 5.66 32.02 -5.68
C LYS A 415 6.57 33.05 -6.32
N ASP A 416 7.87 32.77 -6.38
CA ASP A 416 8.90 33.64 -6.93
C ASP A 416 9.60 33.00 -8.12
N LYS A 417 9.86 33.75 -9.17
CA LYS A 417 10.61 33.29 -10.35
C LYS A 417 12.02 32.77 -10.03
N SER A 418 12.65 33.32 -9.01
CA SER A 418 13.96 32.87 -8.50
C SER A 418 13.94 31.43 -7.98
N SER A 419 12.80 30.95 -7.49
CA SER A 419 12.61 29.61 -6.95
C SER A 419 12.32 28.53 -8.01
N GLN A 420 12.22 28.90 -9.31
CA GLN A 420 11.85 27.99 -10.41
C GLN A 420 12.77 26.75 -10.50
N ASN A 421 14.07 26.93 -10.31
CA ASN A 421 15.04 25.82 -10.35
C ASN A 421 14.85 24.88 -9.16
N ASN A 422 14.59 25.41 -7.97
CA ASN A 422 14.31 24.61 -6.77
C ASN A 422 13.00 23.86 -6.90
N PHE A 423 11.96 24.51 -7.44
CA PHE A 423 10.68 23.89 -7.76
C PHE A 423 10.83 22.70 -8.70
N SER A 424 11.54 22.88 -9.82
CA SER A 424 11.76 21.80 -10.79
C SER A 424 12.56 20.64 -10.17
N LYS A 425 13.57 20.92 -9.35
CA LYS A 425 14.35 19.90 -8.64
C LYS A 425 13.48 19.13 -7.64
N ALA A 426 12.64 19.82 -6.86
CA ALA A 426 11.73 19.19 -5.90
C ALA A 426 10.78 18.24 -6.60
N LEU A 427 10.11 18.68 -7.66
CA LEU A 427 9.18 17.84 -8.44
C LEU A 427 9.84 16.61 -9.03
N GLN A 428 11.06 16.75 -9.59
CA GLN A 428 11.82 15.62 -10.14
C GLN A 428 12.18 14.59 -9.07
N LYS A 429 12.62 15.04 -7.89
CA LYS A 429 12.98 14.16 -6.78
C LYS A 429 11.77 13.44 -6.22
N PHE A 430 10.67 14.14 -5.96
CA PHE A 430 9.45 13.55 -5.43
C PHE A 430 8.84 12.51 -6.37
N ARG A 431 8.88 12.73 -7.68
CA ARG A 431 8.45 11.72 -8.67
C ARG A 431 9.29 10.43 -8.64
N LYS A 432 10.59 10.54 -8.33
CA LYS A 432 11.46 9.35 -8.17
C LYS A 432 11.21 8.64 -6.84
N GLU A 433 10.96 9.43 -5.80
CA GLU A 433 10.70 8.95 -4.45
C GLU A 433 9.33 8.24 -4.35
N ASP A 434 8.29 8.86 -4.93
CA ASP A 434 6.91 8.40 -4.81
C ASP A 434 6.23 8.26 -6.19
N PRO A 435 5.99 7.03 -6.65
CA PRO A 435 5.35 6.79 -7.94
C PRO A 435 3.85 7.18 -7.97
N THR A 436 3.20 7.42 -6.81
CA THR A 436 1.83 7.95 -6.73
C THR A 436 1.78 9.47 -6.84
N PHE A 437 2.92 10.14 -6.64
CA PHE A 437 3.07 11.57 -6.84
C PHE A 437 3.36 11.85 -8.32
N ARG A 438 2.31 12.12 -9.09
CA ARG A 438 2.44 12.40 -10.54
C ARG A 438 2.50 13.90 -10.78
N VAL A 439 3.30 14.29 -11.77
CA VAL A 439 3.48 15.69 -12.18
C VAL A 439 3.38 15.76 -13.69
N TYR A 440 2.56 16.65 -14.18
CA TYR A 440 2.51 16.98 -15.61
C TYR A 440 2.23 18.47 -15.80
N ARG A 441 2.51 18.96 -16.98
CA ARG A 441 2.15 20.31 -17.38
C ARG A 441 0.84 20.22 -18.17
N ASP A 442 -0.14 20.97 -17.74
CA ASP A 442 -1.38 21.13 -18.49
C ASP A 442 -1.06 21.91 -19.76
N GLU A 443 -1.30 21.33 -20.94
CA GLU A 443 -0.98 21.93 -22.22
C GLU A 443 -1.86 23.14 -22.52
N GLU A 444 -3.05 23.18 -21.96
CA GLU A 444 -4.05 24.22 -22.20
C GLU A 444 -3.82 25.44 -21.30
N SER A 445 -3.72 25.22 -19.98
CA SER A 445 -3.46 26.32 -19.02
C SER A 445 -1.99 26.69 -18.85
N GLY A 446 -1.08 25.78 -19.26
CA GLY A 446 0.36 25.93 -19.03
C GLY A 446 0.78 25.75 -17.58
N GLU A 447 -0.16 25.40 -16.69
CA GLU A 447 0.10 25.19 -15.27
C GLU A 447 0.79 23.85 -14.99
N THR A 448 1.56 23.79 -13.92
CA THR A 448 2.09 22.52 -13.42
C THR A 448 1.05 21.90 -12.49
N ILE A 449 0.60 20.69 -12.82
CA ILE A 449 -0.36 19.92 -12.03
C ILE A 449 0.38 18.84 -11.27
N ILE A 450 0.13 18.76 -9.97
CA ILE A 450 0.54 17.64 -9.12
C ILE A 450 -0.67 16.79 -8.76
N GLN A 451 -0.49 15.47 -8.75
CA GLN A 451 -1.54 14.52 -8.38
C GLN A 451 -1.06 13.64 -7.22
N GLY A 452 -2.00 13.23 -6.38
CA GLY A 452 -1.72 12.39 -5.21
C GLY A 452 -2.93 11.61 -4.71
N MET A 453 -2.72 10.86 -3.63
CA MET A 453 -3.71 9.94 -3.06
C MET A 453 -4.76 10.64 -2.21
N GLY A 454 -4.49 11.85 -1.70
CA GLY A 454 -5.39 12.62 -0.85
C GLY A 454 -4.86 14.03 -0.58
N GLU A 455 -5.67 14.83 0.12
CA GLU A 455 -5.28 16.22 0.48
C GLU A 455 -4.03 16.26 1.35
N LEU A 456 -3.97 15.42 2.37
CA LEU A 456 -2.83 15.35 3.28
C LEU A 456 -1.54 14.95 2.56
N HIS A 457 -1.63 14.02 1.60
CA HIS A 457 -0.51 13.61 0.77
C HIS A 457 0.11 14.81 0.03
N LEU A 458 -0.72 15.57 -0.69
CA LEU A 458 -0.24 16.73 -1.44
C LEU A 458 0.21 17.88 -0.53
N GLU A 459 -0.48 18.12 0.60
CA GLU A 459 -0.09 19.12 1.61
C GLU A 459 1.32 18.84 2.14
N ILE A 460 1.65 17.59 2.43
CA ILE A 460 2.98 17.20 2.90
C ILE A 460 4.05 17.48 1.86
N TYR A 461 3.82 17.14 0.58
CA TYR A 461 4.79 17.44 -0.47
C TYR A 461 4.96 18.96 -0.70
N ILE A 462 3.91 19.74 -0.57
CA ILE A 462 3.97 21.22 -0.62
C ILE A 462 4.82 21.75 0.54
N GLU A 463 4.61 21.26 1.75
CA GLU A 463 5.37 21.67 2.92
C GLU A 463 6.84 21.21 2.82
N ARG A 464 7.12 20.05 2.27
CA ARG A 464 8.47 19.57 1.96
C ARG A 464 9.17 20.44 0.91
N MET A 465 8.47 20.91 -0.14
CA MET A 465 9.03 21.88 -1.09
C MET A 465 9.53 23.12 -0.38
N LYS A 466 8.75 23.63 0.57
CA LYS A 466 9.11 24.81 1.35
C LYS A 466 10.30 24.55 2.29
N ARG A 467 10.27 23.46 3.05
CA ARG A 467 11.30 23.17 4.08
C ARG A 467 12.60 22.66 3.49
N GLU A 468 12.54 21.65 2.60
CA GLU A 468 13.73 20.97 2.07
C GLU A 468 14.35 21.74 0.90
N PHE A 469 13.53 22.35 0.03
CA PHE A 469 13.99 23.01 -1.20
C PHE A 469 13.94 24.55 -1.13
N LYS A 470 13.48 25.12 -0.02
CA LYS A 470 13.33 26.56 0.15
C LYS A 470 12.51 27.20 -0.99
N CYS A 471 11.42 26.54 -1.37
CA CYS A 471 10.55 26.95 -2.45
C CYS A 471 9.11 27.09 -1.95
N ASP A 472 8.66 28.32 -1.74
CA ASP A 472 7.24 28.59 -1.50
C ASP A 472 6.47 28.44 -2.81
N VAL A 473 5.29 27.80 -2.74
CA VAL A 473 4.41 27.57 -3.89
C VAL A 473 3.06 28.22 -3.69
N VAL A 474 2.45 28.63 -4.79
CA VAL A 474 1.04 29.02 -4.87
C VAL A 474 0.26 27.79 -5.30
N VAL A 475 -0.81 27.49 -4.58
CA VAL A 475 -1.65 26.31 -4.80
C VAL A 475 -3.00 26.75 -5.34
N GLY A 476 -3.42 26.17 -6.45
CA GLY A 476 -4.76 26.36 -7.02
C GLY A 476 -5.84 25.53 -6.31
N GLN A 477 -7.07 25.63 -6.80
CA GLN A 477 -8.19 24.85 -6.24
C GLN A 477 -8.01 23.34 -6.53
N PRO A 478 -8.34 22.47 -5.55
CA PRO A 478 -8.31 21.03 -5.77
C PRO A 478 -9.24 20.60 -6.90
N GLN A 479 -8.78 19.69 -7.74
CA GLN A 479 -9.59 19.09 -8.79
C GLN A 479 -9.64 17.59 -8.62
N VAL A 480 -10.81 17.02 -8.82
CA VAL A 480 -11.05 15.58 -8.76
C VAL A 480 -10.62 14.94 -10.08
N ALA A 481 -9.93 13.82 -10.01
CA ALA A 481 -9.57 13.03 -11.18
C ALA A 481 -10.79 12.21 -11.64
N TYR A 482 -11.67 12.83 -12.41
CA TYR A 482 -12.79 12.14 -13.05
C TYR A 482 -12.30 11.11 -14.07
N ARG A 483 -13.21 10.24 -14.52
CA ARG A 483 -13.04 9.33 -15.64
C ARG A 483 -14.26 9.44 -16.56
N GLU A 484 -14.11 9.00 -17.79
CA GLU A 484 -15.21 8.85 -18.73
C GLU A 484 -15.43 7.35 -19.00
N THR A 485 -16.64 6.98 -19.35
CA THR A 485 -16.98 5.60 -19.76
C THR A 485 -18.13 5.60 -20.75
N ILE A 486 -18.51 4.44 -21.24
CA ILE A 486 -19.70 4.23 -22.06
C ILE A 486 -20.68 3.33 -21.32
N THR A 487 -21.99 3.52 -21.56
CA THR A 487 -23.03 2.76 -20.87
C THR A 487 -23.81 1.81 -21.79
N GLN A 488 -23.60 1.88 -23.09
CA GLN A 488 -24.15 0.94 -24.06
C GLN A 488 -23.15 0.63 -25.18
N GLU A 489 -23.38 -0.48 -25.88
CA GLU A 489 -22.62 -0.82 -27.07
C GLU A 489 -22.96 0.11 -28.24
N ALA A 490 -22.00 0.31 -29.12
CA ALA A 490 -22.21 1.05 -30.36
C ALA A 490 -21.26 0.53 -31.46
N ASP A 491 -21.81 0.44 -32.67
CA ASP A 491 -21.07 0.01 -33.85
C ASP A 491 -20.34 1.17 -34.51
N TYR A 492 -19.16 0.91 -35.04
CA TYR A 492 -18.41 1.84 -35.86
C TYR A 492 -18.10 1.24 -37.23
N ASP A 493 -18.23 2.07 -38.26
CA ASP A 493 -17.74 1.83 -39.62
C ASP A 493 -17.10 3.14 -40.11
N TYR A 494 -15.77 3.23 -39.97
CA TYR A 494 -15.06 4.48 -40.26
C TYR A 494 -14.01 4.24 -41.33
N GLN A 495 -14.01 5.17 -42.32
CA GLN A 495 -13.02 5.17 -43.42
C GLN A 495 -12.22 6.46 -43.36
N HIS A 496 -10.91 6.34 -43.22
CA HIS A 496 -9.97 7.42 -43.38
C HIS A 496 -9.47 7.43 -44.83
N LYS A 497 -9.76 8.50 -45.58
CA LYS A 497 -9.26 8.70 -46.92
C LYS A 497 -8.79 10.14 -47.10
N LYS A 498 -7.50 10.33 -47.38
CA LYS A 498 -6.93 11.66 -47.62
C LYS A 498 -6.01 11.59 -48.84
N GLN A 499 -6.25 12.47 -49.81
CA GLN A 499 -5.40 12.65 -50.97
C GLN A 499 -4.93 14.11 -51.04
N THR A 500 -3.65 14.34 -50.83
CA THR A 500 -3.01 15.65 -50.92
C THR A 500 -1.73 15.50 -51.71
N GLY A 501 -1.77 15.71 -53.07
CA GLY A 501 -0.61 15.96 -53.93
C GLY A 501 0.62 15.05 -53.80
N GLY A 502 0.48 13.81 -53.31
CA GLY A 502 1.55 12.83 -53.04
C GLY A 502 0.96 11.47 -52.70
N ALA A 503 1.67 10.61 -51.93
CA ALA A 503 1.14 9.33 -51.47
C ALA A 503 -0.14 9.56 -50.64
N GLY A 504 -1.24 8.90 -51.02
CA GLY A 504 -2.53 8.97 -50.35
C GLY A 504 -2.49 8.31 -48.93
N GLN A 505 -3.51 8.53 -48.16
CA GLN A 505 -3.74 7.80 -46.89
C GLN A 505 -5.09 7.08 -46.98
N TYR A 506 -5.10 5.78 -46.80
CA TYR A 506 -6.31 4.99 -46.78
C TYR A 506 -6.30 3.97 -45.64
N ALA A 507 -7.36 3.94 -44.86
CA ALA A 507 -7.64 2.88 -43.90
C ALA A 507 -9.15 2.80 -43.61
N LYS A 508 -9.69 1.62 -43.43
CA LYS A 508 -11.06 1.42 -43.00
C LYS A 508 -11.10 0.42 -41.87
N VAL A 509 -11.82 0.76 -40.77
CA VAL A 509 -12.02 -0.08 -39.61
C VAL A 509 -13.52 -0.23 -39.30
N ILE A 510 -13.95 -1.46 -39.04
CA ILE A 510 -15.35 -1.78 -38.74
C ILE A 510 -15.35 -2.65 -37.48
N GLY A 511 -16.28 -2.36 -36.57
CA GLY A 511 -16.42 -3.13 -35.33
C GLY A 511 -17.38 -2.47 -34.37
N LYS A 512 -17.20 -2.76 -33.10
CA LYS A 512 -18.02 -2.18 -32.04
C LYS A 512 -17.23 -1.88 -30.77
N ILE A 513 -17.73 -0.92 -30.01
CA ILE A 513 -17.29 -0.65 -28.64
C ILE A 513 -18.35 -1.13 -27.66
N LEU A 514 -17.91 -1.74 -26.56
CA LEU A 514 -18.79 -2.29 -25.53
C LEU A 514 -18.37 -1.77 -24.15
N PRO A 515 -19.33 -1.49 -23.26
CA PRO A 515 -19.02 -1.27 -21.85
C PRO A 515 -18.46 -2.54 -21.23
N MET A 516 -17.57 -2.37 -20.27
CA MET A 516 -16.93 -3.44 -19.52
C MET A 516 -17.07 -3.17 -18.02
N GLU A 517 -17.39 -4.22 -17.26
CA GLU A 517 -17.39 -4.10 -15.80
C GLU A 517 -15.97 -3.84 -15.27
N PRO A 518 -15.84 -3.06 -14.20
CA PRO A 518 -14.55 -2.86 -13.54
C PRO A 518 -13.92 -4.20 -13.15
N ARG A 519 -12.64 -4.38 -13.49
CA ARG A 519 -11.92 -5.63 -13.25
C ARG A 519 -10.98 -5.50 -12.04
N GLU A 520 -10.85 -6.59 -11.30
CA GLU A 520 -9.94 -6.65 -10.14
C GLU A 520 -8.45 -6.55 -10.53
N ASP A 521 -8.11 -6.93 -11.78
CA ASP A 521 -6.75 -6.81 -12.32
C ASP A 521 -6.39 -5.38 -12.76
N GLY A 522 -7.32 -4.42 -12.65
CA GLY A 522 -7.12 -3.01 -12.99
C GLY A 522 -7.11 -2.73 -14.50
N VAL A 523 -7.43 -3.70 -15.34
CA VAL A 523 -7.49 -3.51 -16.80
C VAL A 523 -8.75 -2.73 -17.16
N THR A 524 -8.56 -1.51 -17.69
CA THR A 524 -9.65 -0.58 -18.05
C THR A 524 -9.94 -0.50 -19.54
N PHE A 525 -9.11 -1.11 -20.38
CA PHE A 525 -9.24 -1.15 -21.82
C PHE A 525 -8.87 -2.53 -22.36
N LEU A 526 -9.75 -3.13 -23.14
CA LEU A 526 -9.51 -4.38 -23.87
C LEU A 526 -9.67 -4.17 -25.36
N PHE A 527 -8.79 -4.80 -26.14
CA PHE A 527 -8.89 -4.85 -27.58
C PHE A 527 -8.99 -6.31 -28.05
N GLU A 528 -9.98 -6.62 -28.86
CA GLU A 528 -10.19 -7.94 -29.41
C GLU A 528 -10.22 -7.88 -30.95
N ASN A 529 -9.28 -8.58 -31.58
CA ASN A 529 -9.24 -8.70 -33.01
C ASN A 529 -10.04 -9.92 -33.49
N LYS A 530 -11.11 -9.68 -34.22
CA LYS A 530 -11.99 -10.69 -34.85
C LYS A 530 -11.93 -10.66 -36.40
N VAL A 531 -10.97 -9.94 -36.98
CA VAL A 531 -10.84 -9.82 -38.44
C VAL A 531 -10.45 -11.16 -39.02
N VAL A 532 -11.19 -11.59 -40.04
CA VAL A 532 -10.94 -12.83 -40.81
C VAL A 532 -10.62 -12.52 -42.27
N GLY A 533 -9.94 -13.46 -42.92
CA GLY A 533 -9.69 -13.37 -44.38
C GLY A 533 -8.67 -12.31 -44.83
N GLY A 534 -7.85 -11.79 -43.88
CA GLY A 534 -6.77 -10.84 -44.23
C GLY A 534 -7.25 -9.47 -44.73
N ARG A 535 -8.48 -9.06 -44.43
CA ARG A 535 -9.06 -7.77 -44.84
C ARG A 535 -8.31 -6.56 -44.29
N ILE A 536 -7.65 -6.74 -43.14
CA ILE A 536 -6.64 -5.83 -42.63
C ILE A 536 -5.35 -6.65 -42.47
N PRO A 537 -4.22 -6.25 -43.06
CA PRO A 537 -2.93 -6.89 -42.86
C PRO A 537 -2.57 -6.96 -41.36
N LYS A 538 -1.99 -8.09 -40.92
CA LYS A 538 -1.65 -8.32 -39.54
C LYS A 538 -0.75 -7.25 -38.93
N GLU A 539 0.10 -6.66 -39.74
CA GLU A 539 1.04 -5.59 -39.38
C GLU A 539 0.34 -4.27 -38.98
N PHE A 540 -0.91 -4.04 -39.42
CA PHE A 540 -1.67 -2.83 -39.10
C PHE A 540 -2.63 -3.01 -37.89
N ILE A 541 -2.88 -4.24 -37.42
CA ILE A 541 -3.74 -4.50 -36.26
C ILE A 541 -3.22 -3.79 -35.02
N PRO A 542 -1.89 -3.82 -34.69
CA PRO A 542 -1.35 -3.07 -33.54
C PRO A 542 -1.58 -1.55 -33.66
N ALA A 543 -1.56 -0.99 -34.89
CA ALA A 543 -1.84 0.42 -35.10
C ALA A 543 -3.28 0.80 -34.77
N VAL A 544 -4.23 -0.09 -35.06
CA VAL A 544 -5.64 0.10 -34.73
C VAL A 544 -5.82 0.09 -33.21
N GLU A 545 -5.23 -0.88 -32.51
CA GLU A 545 -5.28 -0.94 -31.03
C GLU A 545 -4.66 0.33 -30.42
N GLU A 546 -3.46 0.72 -30.87
CA GLU A 546 -2.78 1.92 -30.40
C GLU A 546 -3.63 3.17 -30.60
N GLY A 547 -4.27 3.32 -31.75
CA GLY A 547 -5.13 4.44 -32.07
C GLY A 547 -6.35 4.55 -31.14
N PHE A 548 -7.03 3.43 -30.88
CA PHE A 548 -8.14 3.40 -29.91
C PHE A 548 -7.64 3.72 -28.50
N ARG A 549 -6.53 3.14 -28.07
CA ARG A 549 -5.94 3.35 -26.74
C ARG A 549 -5.53 4.80 -26.53
N GLU A 550 -4.87 5.41 -27.50
CA GLU A 550 -4.46 6.82 -27.45
C GLU A 550 -5.65 7.77 -27.40
N GLN A 551 -6.72 7.48 -28.15
CA GLN A 551 -7.94 8.29 -28.08
C GLN A 551 -8.66 8.14 -26.73
N CYS A 552 -8.58 6.96 -26.09
CA CYS A 552 -9.14 6.75 -24.76
C CYS A 552 -8.37 7.50 -23.67
N ALA A 553 -7.13 7.90 -23.90
CA ALA A 553 -6.36 8.67 -22.92
C ALA A 553 -6.95 10.06 -22.62
N LYS A 554 -7.64 10.65 -23.60
CA LYS A 554 -8.32 11.96 -23.45
C LYS A 554 -9.73 11.89 -24.05
N GLY A 555 -10.73 11.67 -23.21
CA GLY A 555 -12.12 11.56 -23.60
C GLY A 555 -12.69 12.90 -24.10
N PRO A 556 -13.63 12.88 -25.04
CA PRO A 556 -14.19 14.09 -25.64
C PRO A 556 -15.28 14.74 -24.79
N LEU A 557 -15.79 14.10 -23.73
CA LEU A 557 -16.93 14.60 -22.93
C LEU A 557 -16.50 15.69 -21.95
N ILE A 558 -15.46 15.41 -21.13
CA ILE A 558 -14.92 16.35 -20.14
C ILE A 558 -13.37 16.36 -20.13
N GLY A 559 -12.72 15.69 -21.09
CA GLY A 559 -11.26 15.68 -21.25
C GLY A 559 -10.50 14.68 -20.37
N PHE A 560 -11.20 13.81 -19.62
CA PHE A 560 -10.60 12.78 -18.78
C PHE A 560 -10.49 11.42 -19.49
N PRO A 561 -9.63 10.51 -19.02
CA PRO A 561 -9.47 9.20 -19.65
C PRO A 561 -10.77 8.39 -19.70
N ILE A 562 -11.01 7.73 -20.84
CA ILE A 562 -12.10 6.78 -21.02
C ILE A 562 -11.64 5.42 -20.46
N VAL A 563 -12.42 4.85 -19.57
CA VAL A 563 -12.13 3.58 -18.90
C VAL A 563 -13.29 2.59 -19.05
N ASN A 564 -13.02 1.32 -18.76
CA ASN A 564 -13.99 0.23 -18.79
C ASN A 564 -14.64 0.06 -20.17
N VAL A 565 -13.80 0.05 -21.22
CA VAL A 565 -14.21 -0.08 -22.60
C VAL A 565 -13.51 -1.26 -23.25
N LYS A 566 -14.29 -2.09 -23.93
CA LYS A 566 -13.82 -3.14 -24.82
C LYS A 566 -14.04 -2.72 -26.26
N VAL A 567 -13.02 -2.83 -27.10
CA VAL A 567 -13.08 -2.57 -28.54
C VAL A 567 -12.97 -3.91 -29.27
N GLU A 568 -13.94 -4.21 -30.11
CA GLU A 568 -13.91 -5.36 -31.01
C GLU A 568 -13.71 -4.85 -32.46
N LEU A 569 -12.63 -5.29 -33.09
CA LEU A 569 -12.37 -5.04 -34.50
C LEU A 569 -12.84 -6.26 -35.30
N THR A 570 -13.90 -6.12 -36.11
CA THR A 570 -14.53 -7.24 -36.82
C THR A 570 -14.20 -7.30 -38.30
N ASP A 571 -14.00 -6.13 -38.94
CA ASP A 571 -13.72 -6.03 -40.37
C ASP A 571 -12.98 -4.74 -40.70
N GLY A 572 -12.60 -4.56 -41.94
CA GLY A 572 -11.99 -3.34 -42.45
C GLY A 572 -11.54 -3.48 -43.91
N ALA A 573 -10.82 -2.48 -44.39
CA ALA A 573 -10.24 -2.50 -45.72
C ALA A 573 -8.91 -1.73 -45.77
N TYR A 574 -8.03 -2.16 -46.66
CA TYR A 574 -6.77 -1.49 -46.93
C TYR A 574 -6.57 -1.25 -48.41
N HIS A 575 -5.60 -0.45 -48.75
CA HIS A 575 -5.16 -0.16 -50.13
C HIS A 575 -3.68 -0.44 -50.23
N ASP A 576 -3.26 -1.19 -51.23
CA ASP A 576 -1.87 -1.69 -51.34
C ASP A 576 -0.79 -0.59 -51.33
N VAL A 577 -1.11 0.62 -51.79
CA VAL A 577 -0.18 1.74 -51.88
C VAL A 577 -0.41 2.81 -50.79
N ASP A 578 -1.68 3.10 -50.47
CA ASP A 578 -2.05 4.23 -49.60
C ASP A 578 -2.27 3.87 -48.12
N SER A 579 -2.21 2.57 -47.78
CA SER A 579 -2.32 2.13 -46.39
C SER A 579 -0.97 2.11 -45.69
N SER A 580 -0.98 2.57 -44.47
CA SER A 580 0.20 2.60 -43.61
C SER A 580 -0.20 2.43 -42.13
N TYR A 581 0.75 2.11 -41.26
CA TYR A 581 0.58 2.06 -39.81
C TYR A 581 -0.09 3.34 -39.28
N MET A 582 0.43 4.51 -39.73
CA MET A 582 -0.12 5.80 -39.31
C MET A 582 -1.55 6.04 -39.82
N ALA A 583 -1.87 5.60 -41.05
CA ALA A 583 -3.22 5.73 -41.59
C ALA A 583 -4.25 4.94 -40.77
N PHE A 584 -3.91 3.71 -40.38
CA PHE A 584 -4.77 2.89 -39.52
C PHE A 584 -4.89 3.44 -38.09
N LYS A 585 -3.81 3.96 -37.50
CA LYS A 585 -3.83 4.63 -36.22
C LYS A 585 -4.75 5.84 -36.20
N ILE A 586 -4.62 6.73 -37.16
CA ILE A 586 -5.49 7.92 -37.34
C ILE A 586 -6.95 7.49 -37.57
N CYS A 587 -7.16 6.45 -38.40
CA CYS A 587 -8.49 5.91 -38.69
C CYS A 587 -9.16 5.42 -37.38
N ALA A 588 -8.45 4.67 -36.54
CA ALA A 588 -8.95 4.18 -35.25
C ALA A 588 -9.26 5.30 -34.27
N MET A 589 -8.40 6.32 -34.17
CA MET A 589 -8.67 7.50 -33.34
C MET A 589 -9.94 8.24 -33.78
N ALA A 590 -10.12 8.41 -35.10
CA ALA A 590 -11.30 9.07 -35.63
C ALA A 590 -12.58 8.21 -35.46
N ALA A 591 -12.47 6.89 -35.64
CA ALA A 591 -13.54 5.95 -35.38
C ALA A 591 -14.03 6.03 -33.93
N MET A 592 -13.11 6.09 -32.97
CA MET A 592 -13.46 6.24 -31.56
C MET A 592 -14.18 7.56 -31.29
N ARG A 593 -13.72 8.66 -31.86
CA ARG A 593 -14.38 9.98 -31.71
C ARG A 593 -15.80 9.99 -32.22
N GLU A 594 -16.07 9.29 -33.34
CA GLU A 594 -17.39 9.23 -33.95
C GLU A 594 -18.35 8.31 -33.19
N VAL A 595 -17.87 7.13 -32.76
CA VAL A 595 -18.71 6.12 -32.12
C VAL A 595 -19.01 6.45 -30.64
N TYR A 596 -18.09 7.12 -29.95
CA TYR A 596 -18.20 7.39 -28.53
C TYR A 596 -19.51 8.10 -28.11
N PRO A 597 -19.97 9.17 -28.80
CA PRO A 597 -21.26 9.80 -28.45
C PRO A 597 -22.47 8.86 -28.63
N LYS A 598 -22.38 7.88 -29.56
CA LYS A 598 -23.45 6.92 -29.83
C LYS A 598 -23.58 5.88 -28.70
N ALA A 599 -22.50 5.67 -27.95
CA ALA A 599 -22.42 4.70 -26.84
C ALA A 599 -22.93 5.24 -25.49
N LYS A 600 -23.65 6.37 -25.47
CA LYS A 600 -24.13 7.06 -24.25
C LYS A 600 -23.03 7.25 -23.21
N PRO A 601 -22.10 8.16 -23.44
CA PRO A 601 -21.00 8.39 -22.54
C PRO A 601 -21.46 8.90 -21.18
N ALA A 602 -20.75 8.49 -20.12
CA ALA A 602 -20.99 8.88 -18.76
C ALA A 602 -19.69 9.33 -18.08
N VAL A 603 -19.82 10.22 -17.11
CA VAL A 603 -18.71 10.66 -16.25
C VAL A 603 -18.72 9.84 -14.97
N LEU A 604 -17.54 9.38 -14.57
CA LEU A 604 -17.30 8.67 -13.33
C LEU A 604 -16.54 9.57 -12.35
N GLU A 605 -16.97 9.57 -11.08
CA GLU A 605 -16.31 10.25 -9.98
C GLU A 605 -15.74 9.24 -8.98
N PRO A 606 -14.61 9.53 -8.31
CA PRO A 606 -14.07 8.69 -7.28
C PRO A 606 -14.94 8.73 -6.03
N ILE A 607 -15.35 7.57 -5.55
CA ILE A 607 -16.08 7.37 -4.32
C ILE A 607 -15.10 6.94 -3.24
N MET A 608 -15.15 7.64 -2.12
CA MET A 608 -14.31 7.36 -0.96
C MET A 608 -15.09 6.56 0.07
N LYS A 609 -14.43 5.59 0.68
CA LYS A 609 -14.92 4.96 1.90
C LYS A 609 -14.49 5.84 3.08
N LEU A 610 -15.47 6.47 3.71
CA LEU A 610 -15.30 7.33 4.86
C LEU A 610 -15.59 6.55 6.13
N GLU A 611 -14.72 6.69 7.13
CA GLU A 611 -14.96 6.27 8.50
C GLU A 611 -14.81 7.50 9.39
N THR A 612 -15.90 7.90 10.06
CA THR A 612 -15.93 9.06 10.95
C THR A 612 -16.23 8.62 12.37
N THR A 613 -15.37 9.00 13.32
CA THR A 613 -15.53 8.72 14.75
C THR A 613 -15.86 10.02 15.47
N VAL A 614 -17.00 10.05 16.14
CA VAL A 614 -17.48 11.21 16.90
C VAL A 614 -18.09 10.74 18.23
N PRO A 615 -18.06 11.55 19.31
CA PRO A 615 -18.87 11.25 20.49
C PRO A 615 -20.36 11.08 20.11
N GLU A 616 -21.07 10.16 20.75
CA GLU A 616 -22.47 9.83 20.43
C GLU A 616 -23.39 11.07 20.37
N GLU A 617 -23.12 12.08 21.20
CA GLU A 617 -23.85 13.36 21.20
C GLU A 617 -23.79 14.11 19.85
N TYR A 618 -22.76 13.86 19.03
CA TYR A 618 -22.57 14.49 17.70
C TYR A 618 -22.88 13.56 16.52
N GLN A 619 -23.30 12.31 16.77
CA GLN A 619 -23.63 11.35 15.72
C GLN A 619 -24.60 11.91 14.68
N GLY A 620 -25.70 12.52 15.12
CA GLY A 620 -26.69 13.09 14.22
C GLY A 620 -26.14 14.22 13.34
N ALA A 621 -25.27 15.07 13.90
CA ALA A 621 -24.61 16.14 13.16
C ALA A 621 -23.64 15.59 12.09
N ALA A 622 -22.86 14.58 12.44
CA ALA A 622 -21.92 13.92 11.52
C ALA A 622 -22.65 13.20 10.37
N VAL A 623 -23.72 12.44 10.67
CA VAL A 623 -24.57 11.80 9.64
C VAL A 623 -25.22 12.86 8.74
N GLY A 624 -25.69 13.96 9.31
CA GLY A 624 -26.25 15.08 8.55
C GLY A 624 -25.25 15.68 7.57
N GLN A 625 -24.01 15.90 7.99
CA GLN A 625 -22.95 16.41 7.11
C GLN A 625 -22.59 15.43 5.99
N ILE A 626 -22.53 14.12 6.28
CA ILE A 626 -22.28 13.08 5.28
C ILE A 626 -23.38 13.07 4.22
N ASN A 627 -24.65 13.12 4.65
CA ASN A 627 -25.79 13.15 3.72
C ASN A 627 -25.83 14.42 2.86
N GLN A 628 -25.50 15.60 3.43
CA GLN A 628 -25.39 16.86 2.69
C GLN A 628 -24.31 16.80 1.59
N ARG A 629 -23.29 15.96 1.79
CA ARG A 629 -22.17 15.71 0.87
C ARG A 629 -22.41 14.53 -0.08
N ARG A 630 -23.68 14.20 -0.35
CA ARG A 630 -24.08 13.06 -1.20
C ARG A 630 -23.55 11.72 -0.71
N GLY A 631 -23.16 11.63 0.55
CA GLY A 631 -22.66 10.39 1.14
C GLY A 631 -23.80 9.42 1.46
N VAL A 632 -23.51 8.15 1.34
CA VAL A 632 -24.42 7.05 1.72
C VAL A 632 -23.83 6.35 2.93
N VAL A 633 -24.49 6.48 4.09
CA VAL A 633 -24.09 5.78 5.31
C VAL A 633 -24.34 4.29 5.13
N VAL A 634 -23.30 3.48 5.32
CA VAL A 634 -23.33 2.02 5.19
C VAL A 634 -23.59 1.37 6.54
N ASN A 635 -22.91 1.87 7.58
CA ASN A 635 -22.98 1.31 8.92
C ASN A 635 -22.75 2.38 9.98
N THR A 636 -23.27 2.16 11.18
CA THR A 636 -22.95 2.96 12.36
C THR A 636 -22.83 2.04 13.57
N THR A 637 -21.72 2.12 14.28
CA THR A 637 -21.42 1.27 15.45
C THR A 637 -21.08 2.16 16.64
N GLY A 638 -21.71 1.93 17.78
CA GLY A 638 -21.33 2.58 19.04
C GLY A 638 -20.14 1.88 19.70
N ILE A 639 -19.11 2.64 20.03
CA ILE A 639 -17.90 2.14 20.70
C ILE A 639 -17.48 3.13 21.78
N GLU A 640 -17.55 2.75 23.04
CA GLU A 640 -17.09 3.56 24.19
C GLU A 640 -17.63 5.00 24.24
N GLY A 641 -18.93 5.18 24.02
CA GLY A 641 -19.54 6.52 24.01
C GLY A 641 -19.20 7.35 22.75
N ASN A 642 -18.58 6.72 21.75
CA ASN A 642 -18.36 7.27 20.42
C ASN A 642 -19.18 6.50 19.38
N ALA A 643 -19.69 7.21 18.38
CA ALA A 643 -20.27 6.62 17.18
C ALA A 643 -19.20 6.56 16.09
N VAL A 644 -19.00 5.38 15.52
CA VAL A 644 -18.19 5.14 14.31
C VAL A 644 -19.15 4.99 13.14
N ILE A 645 -19.08 5.92 12.19
CA ILE A 645 -19.95 6.01 11.02
C ILE A 645 -19.15 5.64 9.78
N GLU A 646 -19.52 4.54 9.13
CA GLU A 646 -18.97 4.13 7.84
C GLU A 646 -19.88 4.60 6.71
N ALA A 647 -19.34 5.28 5.71
CA ALA A 647 -20.09 5.81 4.59
C ALA A 647 -19.32 5.76 3.27
N HIS A 648 -20.03 5.77 2.15
CA HIS A 648 -19.46 6.02 0.83
C HIS A 648 -19.79 7.44 0.41
N VAL A 649 -18.77 8.23 0.06
CA VAL A 649 -18.93 9.66 -0.26
C VAL A 649 -18.14 10.03 -1.52
N PRO A 650 -18.67 10.88 -2.41
CA PRO A 650 -17.91 11.40 -3.53
C PRO A 650 -16.77 12.30 -3.06
N LEU A 651 -15.56 12.11 -3.60
CA LEU A 651 -14.40 12.92 -3.23
C LEU A 651 -14.64 14.41 -3.48
N SER A 652 -15.36 14.76 -4.55
CA SER A 652 -15.68 16.15 -4.90
C SER A 652 -16.40 16.92 -3.79
N GLU A 653 -17.13 16.22 -2.92
CA GLU A 653 -17.90 16.82 -1.82
C GLU A 653 -17.11 16.86 -0.50
N MET A 654 -15.92 16.24 -0.46
CA MET A 654 -15.18 16.05 0.78
C MET A 654 -14.17 17.16 1.08
N PHE A 655 -13.92 18.06 0.14
CA PHE A 655 -13.04 19.20 0.39
C PHE A 655 -13.58 20.06 1.54
N GLY A 656 -12.70 20.36 2.51
CA GLY A 656 -13.06 21.10 3.71
C GLY A 656 -13.80 20.30 4.80
N TYR A 657 -14.09 19.01 4.58
CA TYR A 657 -14.82 18.18 5.56
C TYR A 657 -14.15 18.15 6.94
N ALA A 658 -12.81 18.12 6.99
CA ALA A 658 -12.05 18.14 8.24
C ALA A 658 -12.41 19.35 9.12
N THR A 659 -12.53 20.53 8.51
CA THR A 659 -12.87 21.77 9.20
C THR A 659 -14.32 21.76 9.67
N ASP A 660 -15.23 21.30 8.82
CA ASP A 660 -16.66 21.24 9.15
C ASP A 660 -16.95 20.22 10.25
N LEU A 661 -16.30 19.05 10.19
CA LEU A 661 -16.42 18.02 11.21
C LEU A 661 -15.92 18.53 12.57
N ARG A 662 -14.72 19.13 12.60
CA ARG A 662 -14.15 19.71 13.83
C ARG A 662 -15.05 20.80 14.42
N SER A 663 -15.59 21.68 13.56
CA SER A 663 -16.52 22.72 14.01
C SER A 663 -17.79 22.14 14.61
N ALA A 664 -18.39 21.13 13.98
CA ALA A 664 -19.62 20.50 14.44
C ALA A 664 -19.42 19.65 15.71
N THR A 665 -18.23 19.15 15.94
CA THR A 665 -17.92 18.24 17.07
C THR A 665 -17.07 18.90 18.17
N LYS A 666 -16.91 20.22 18.13
CA LYS A 666 -16.04 20.97 19.06
C LYS A 666 -14.61 20.42 19.12
N GLY A 667 -14.09 20.01 17.97
CA GLY A 667 -12.73 19.47 17.82
C GLY A 667 -12.57 17.98 18.22
N LYS A 668 -13.65 17.28 18.58
CA LYS A 668 -13.59 15.88 19.03
C LYS A 668 -13.79 14.86 17.91
N GLY A 669 -14.25 15.29 16.71
CA GLY A 669 -14.46 14.40 15.57
C GLY A 669 -13.17 14.09 14.83
N GLU A 670 -12.97 12.82 14.52
CA GLU A 670 -11.89 12.30 13.69
C GLU A 670 -12.47 11.55 12.50
N PHE A 671 -11.75 11.52 11.39
CA PHE A 671 -12.16 10.72 10.24
C PHE A 671 -10.94 10.16 9.50
N SER A 672 -11.17 9.08 8.80
CA SER A 672 -10.28 8.55 7.79
C SER A 672 -11.05 8.33 6.50
N MET A 673 -10.38 8.45 5.36
CA MET A 673 -11.00 8.34 4.06
C MET A 673 -10.06 7.63 3.10
N GLU A 674 -10.54 6.59 2.42
CA GLU A 674 -9.77 5.84 1.42
C GLU A 674 -10.53 5.72 0.12
N PHE A 675 -9.81 5.62 -1.01
CA PHE A 675 -10.45 5.36 -2.30
C PHE A 675 -11.13 3.99 -2.28
N SER A 676 -12.39 3.95 -2.70
CA SER A 676 -13.17 2.72 -2.82
C SER A 676 -13.29 2.28 -4.28
N HIS A 677 -13.99 3.07 -5.08
CA HIS A 677 -14.27 2.76 -6.48
C HIS A 677 -14.67 4.02 -7.25
N TYR A 678 -14.81 3.91 -8.55
CA TYR A 678 -15.44 4.92 -9.39
C TYR A 678 -16.93 4.62 -9.57
N ALA A 679 -17.78 5.63 -9.44
CA ALA A 679 -19.22 5.52 -9.71
C ALA A 679 -19.67 6.62 -10.66
N GLN A 680 -20.77 6.37 -11.38
CA GLN A 680 -21.33 7.35 -12.30
C GLN A 680 -21.91 8.55 -11.52
N VAL A 681 -21.55 9.77 -11.97
CA VAL A 681 -22.11 11.00 -11.39
C VAL A 681 -23.60 11.14 -11.74
N PRO A 682 -24.40 11.79 -10.88
CA PRO A 682 -25.77 12.20 -11.22
C PRO A 682 -25.82 13.04 -12.49
N ARG A 683 -26.88 12.91 -13.27
CA ARG A 683 -27.01 13.56 -14.60
C ARG A 683 -26.86 15.09 -14.55
N ASN A 684 -27.42 15.72 -13.53
CA ASN A 684 -27.30 17.17 -13.33
C ASN A 684 -25.84 17.61 -13.14
N ILE A 685 -25.04 16.83 -12.41
CA ILE A 685 -23.60 17.10 -12.20
C ILE A 685 -22.81 16.84 -13.48
N GLN A 686 -23.13 15.76 -14.21
CA GLN A 686 -22.53 15.50 -15.51
C GLN A 686 -22.75 16.69 -16.47
N ASP A 687 -23.98 17.19 -16.55
CA ASP A 687 -24.32 18.33 -17.42
C ASP A 687 -23.53 19.59 -17.04
N GLU A 688 -23.34 19.85 -15.74
CA GLU A 688 -22.51 20.97 -15.27
C GLU A 688 -21.03 20.79 -15.66
N LEU A 689 -20.47 19.59 -15.45
CA LEU A 689 -19.07 19.30 -15.80
C LEU A 689 -18.84 19.46 -17.30
N VAL A 690 -19.75 18.95 -18.13
CA VAL A 690 -19.69 19.09 -19.59
C VAL A 690 -19.74 20.57 -20.01
N LYS A 691 -20.66 21.35 -19.43
CA LYS A 691 -20.76 22.80 -19.71
C LYS A 691 -19.48 23.54 -19.31
N LYS A 692 -18.93 23.25 -18.15
CA LYS A 692 -17.66 23.85 -17.68
C LYS A 692 -16.51 23.52 -18.65
N TYR A 693 -16.40 22.26 -19.08
CA TYR A 693 -15.37 21.84 -20.02
C TYR A 693 -15.53 22.51 -21.39
N GLN A 694 -16.74 22.57 -21.91
CA GLN A 694 -17.03 23.25 -23.19
C GLN A 694 -16.73 24.74 -23.13
N ALA A 695 -17.07 25.41 -22.03
CA ALA A 695 -16.77 26.82 -21.81
C ALA A 695 -15.25 27.07 -21.75
N LYS A 696 -14.53 26.21 -21.03
CA LYS A 696 -13.05 26.25 -20.98
C LYS A 696 -12.45 26.11 -22.38
N LYS A 697 -12.86 25.11 -23.12
CA LYS A 697 -12.39 24.84 -24.49
C LYS A 697 -12.72 25.96 -25.49
N ALA A 698 -13.88 26.60 -25.33
CA ALA A 698 -14.25 27.77 -26.14
C ALA A 698 -13.41 29.02 -25.81
N ALA A 699 -12.98 29.18 -24.56
CA ALA A 699 -12.09 30.26 -24.14
C ALA A 699 -10.65 30.06 -24.62
N GLU A 700 -10.18 28.84 -24.73
CA GLU A 700 -8.85 28.44 -25.19
C GLU A 700 -8.69 28.52 -26.73
N ASN A 701 -9.79 28.40 -27.47
CA ASN A 701 -9.82 28.54 -28.94
C ASN A 701 -10.00 30.00 -29.42
N LYS A 702 -10.10 30.97 -28.51
CA LYS A 702 -10.09 32.41 -28.76
C LYS A 702 -8.70 33.02 -28.48
#